data_f970f2463ce57d3223be013c4ff25489
#
_entry.id   f970f2463ce57d3223be013c4ff25489
#
_cell.length_a   1.000
_cell.length_b   1.000
_cell.length_c   1.000
_cell.angle_alpha   90.00
_cell.angle_beta   90.00
_cell.angle_gamma   90.00
#
_symmetry.space_group_name_H-M   'P 1'
#
loop_
_entity.id
_entity.type
_entity.pdbx_description
1 polymer ?
#
loop_
_entity_poly.entity_id
_entity_poly.type
_entity_poly.pdbx_seq_one_letter_code
_entity_poly.pdbx_strand_id
1 'polypeptide(L)'
;MLRRIPLLTCILLVGALSCHAGRAQACTHDNKVERSYLFSDQGRLYDSDPEPTANSSIALTLRACRGDLTAARIEYYDTADASFHRIPMHWVSDDPTGTFDYWQGTVPASRSKKGYRFRVTDGSSTAWLNAAGITSREPSSGDFLIIPGFKTPDWMKNGVMYQIFPDRFYDGDTSNDVTNGQYRYAGCATERHAWGTSVFPKVKGCRTEVFFGGDLAGIDQKLGYIKGTVGADIIYLNPIFMSPSNHKYDTQNYYRVDPAFGTAATLQHLIADIHGSSNGPPGHVILDGVFNHSGDSSCWFGKETYGSISCPEPGAFQSQSSPYYRYYTFQSWPDTYSSFFGFGGMPKLDYGASGSAMRRQIYASKTSVMQTYLRPPYRIDGWRLDVAQSLDADGRDGSDATNHEIMRELRAAVTSVNPDAEILGEFWGDAAAWLDDGKEWDGAMNYNGFTRPISEWICGEDETGKSASINESTLDRRLRASRADLPVGVQETMTNALGTHDTERFATRCGGDIRKVYLGLIFQLTYLGTPAIYYGDEYGMQGGPDPDDRRTFDWSRANTGDAAVALTHKLVSIRGRYSALRTGSYVTLLTDDTRHIYAFGRLDAAHRIAVVLNNASATQTATVPAYQLSMTNGSPVTDLLTGQTYRVSNGNLTVSIEGHYGAILSQ
;
A
#
# COMPACT_ATOMS: atom_id res chain seq x y z
N MET A 1 -15.82 70.10 -54.54
CA MET A 1 -16.79 69.02 -54.69
C MET A 1 -16.61 68.00 -53.55
N LEU A 2 -17.47 68.06 -52.57
CA LEU A 2 -17.47 67.18 -51.42
C LEU A 2 -18.10 65.83 -51.79
N ARG A 3 -17.43 64.71 -51.49
CA ARG A 3 -18.07 63.37 -51.40
C ARG A 3 -17.91 62.86 -49.98
N ARG A 4 -19.05 62.61 -49.36
CA ARG A 4 -19.23 62.01 -48.03
C ARG A 4 -18.91 60.53 -48.09
N ILE A 5 -18.16 60.04 -47.10
CA ILE A 5 -17.96 58.63 -46.82
C ILE A 5 -18.81 58.29 -45.57
N PRO A 6 -19.61 57.24 -45.54
CA PRO A 6 -20.40 56.90 -44.33
C PRO A 6 -19.51 56.14 -43.30
N LEU A 7 -19.66 56.55 -42.05
CA LEU A 7 -19.14 55.86 -40.88
C LEU A 7 -19.81 54.48 -40.74
N LEU A 8 -19.04 53.42 -40.80
CA LEU A 8 -19.49 52.08 -40.39
C LEU A 8 -19.27 51.92 -38.88
N THR A 9 -20.37 51.86 -38.14
CA THR A 9 -20.34 51.60 -36.69
C THR A 9 -20.11 50.10 -36.46
N CYS A 10 -18.90 49.72 -36.06
CA CYS A 10 -18.60 48.39 -35.54
C CYS A 10 -19.22 48.25 -34.14
N ILE A 11 -20.31 47.47 -34.03
CA ILE A 11 -20.83 47.02 -32.76
C ILE A 11 -19.93 45.86 -32.29
N LEU A 12 -19.08 46.10 -31.31
CA LEU A 12 -18.39 45.04 -30.55
C LEU A 12 -19.43 44.34 -29.69
N LEU A 13 -19.86 43.13 -30.08
CA LEU A 13 -20.50 42.19 -29.19
C LEU A 13 -19.43 41.65 -28.21
N VAL A 14 -19.38 42.24 -27.03
CA VAL A 14 -18.70 41.62 -25.89
C VAL A 14 -19.57 40.45 -25.43
N GLY A 15 -19.23 39.27 -25.92
CA GLY A 15 -19.79 38.05 -25.39
C GLY A 15 -19.31 37.87 -23.96
N ALA A 16 -20.17 38.18 -23.00
CA ALA A 16 -19.96 37.80 -21.61
C ALA A 16 -19.99 36.26 -21.55
N LEU A 17 -18.80 35.65 -21.50
CA LEU A 17 -18.65 34.28 -20.99
C LEU A 17 -19.06 34.34 -19.50
N SER A 18 -20.34 34.09 -19.24
CA SER A 18 -20.84 33.80 -17.90
C SER A 18 -20.20 32.47 -17.47
N CYS A 19 -19.12 32.53 -16.69
CA CYS A 19 -18.74 31.44 -15.81
C CYS A 19 -19.95 31.09 -14.95
N HIS A 20 -20.66 30.07 -15.30
CA HIS A 20 -21.69 29.48 -14.44
C HIS A 20 -20.94 28.84 -13.26
N ALA A 21 -20.74 29.64 -12.19
CA ALA A 21 -20.47 29.08 -10.87
C ALA A 21 -21.69 28.21 -10.55
N GLY A 22 -21.48 26.88 -10.58
CA GLY A 22 -22.58 25.93 -10.38
C GLY A 22 -23.25 26.17 -9.03
N ARG A 23 -24.44 26.75 -9.05
CA ARG A 23 -25.41 26.52 -7.97
C ARG A 23 -25.61 25.01 -7.88
N ALA A 24 -25.68 24.47 -6.67
CA ALA A 24 -26.25 23.14 -6.46
C ALA A 24 -27.58 23.11 -7.22
N GLN A 25 -27.61 22.41 -8.35
CA GLN A 25 -28.78 22.42 -9.23
C GLN A 25 -29.77 21.51 -8.55
N ALA A 26 -30.94 22.04 -8.23
CA ALA A 26 -32.04 21.21 -7.79
C ALA A 26 -32.35 20.23 -8.92
N CYS A 27 -32.18 18.94 -8.64
CA CYS A 27 -32.47 17.88 -9.60
C CYS A 27 -34.00 17.67 -9.65
N THR A 28 -34.49 17.23 -10.78
CA THR A 28 -35.91 16.99 -11.01
C THR A 28 -36.07 15.69 -11.80
N HIS A 29 -37.23 15.08 -11.74
CA HIS A 29 -37.57 13.94 -12.59
C HIS A 29 -37.77 14.41 -14.05
N ASP A 30 -36.64 14.51 -14.78
CA ASP A 30 -36.62 15.01 -16.17
C ASP A 30 -36.31 13.94 -17.20
N ASN A 31 -36.34 12.66 -16.83
CA ASN A 31 -35.90 11.49 -17.59
C ASN A 31 -34.39 11.45 -17.85
N LYS A 32 -33.58 12.04 -16.96
CA LYS A 32 -32.14 12.05 -17.06
C LYS A 32 -31.49 11.79 -15.69
N VAL A 33 -30.81 10.66 -15.53
CA VAL A 33 -30.04 10.36 -14.32
C VAL A 33 -28.83 11.29 -14.22
N GLU A 34 -28.76 12.10 -13.14
CA GLU A 34 -27.66 13.02 -12.87
C GLU A 34 -26.43 12.28 -12.29
N ARG A 35 -25.64 11.70 -13.20
CA ARG A 35 -24.53 10.76 -12.88
C ARG A 35 -23.47 11.34 -11.97
N SER A 36 -23.17 12.63 -12.07
CA SER A 36 -22.16 13.30 -11.25
C SER A 36 -22.50 13.32 -9.76
N TYR A 37 -23.76 13.05 -9.40
CA TYR A 37 -24.24 12.98 -8.02
C TYR A 37 -24.30 11.55 -7.48
N LEU A 38 -24.28 10.53 -8.37
CA LEU A 38 -24.30 9.14 -7.95
C LEU A 38 -22.99 8.79 -7.26
N PHE A 39 -23.10 8.22 -6.07
CA PHE A 39 -21.95 7.72 -5.35
C PHE A 39 -22.34 6.60 -4.38
N SER A 40 -21.54 5.59 -4.34
CA SER A 40 -21.41 4.58 -3.30
C SER A 40 -20.02 3.99 -3.42
N ASP A 41 -19.51 3.52 -2.31
CA ASP A 41 -18.33 2.68 -2.25
C ASP A 41 -18.61 1.55 -1.24
N GLN A 42 -17.59 0.78 -0.92
CA GLN A 42 -17.70 -0.29 0.09
C GLN A 42 -17.39 0.23 1.50
N GLY A 43 -17.24 1.56 1.67
CA GLY A 43 -16.90 2.19 2.95
C GLY A 43 -18.08 2.22 3.92
N ARG A 44 -17.78 2.41 5.20
CA ARG A 44 -18.74 2.33 6.34
C ARG A 44 -19.90 3.33 6.30
N LEU A 45 -19.85 4.34 5.42
CA LEU A 45 -20.99 5.22 5.18
C LEU A 45 -22.04 4.62 4.24
N TYR A 46 -21.63 3.71 3.38
CA TYR A 46 -22.43 3.14 2.30
C TYR A 46 -22.65 1.64 2.43
N ASP A 47 -21.87 0.99 3.28
CA ASP A 47 -22.00 -0.42 3.64
C ASP A 47 -22.05 -0.54 5.18
N SER A 48 -23.13 -1.15 5.71
CA SER A 48 -23.33 -1.27 7.15
C SER A 48 -22.38 -2.27 7.82
N ASP A 49 -21.78 -3.18 7.07
CA ASP A 49 -20.81 -4.18 7.54
C ASP A 49 -19.84 -4.55 6.39
N PRO A 50 -18.80 -3.74 6.15
CA PRO A 50 -17.86 -3.95 5.05
C PRO A 50 -17.04 -5.24 5.12
N GLU A 51 -16.94 -5.83 6.30
CA GLU A 51 -16.24 -7.11 6.55
C GLU A 51 -17.19 -8.09 7.26
N PRO A 52 -18.25 -8.54 6.56
CA PRO A 52 -19.38 -9.21 7.19
C PRO A 52 -19.05 -10.61 7.64
N THR A 53 -19.68 -11.05 8.71
CA THR A 53 -19.74 -12.46 9.06
C THR A 53 -20.71 -13.21 8.16
N ALA A 54 -20.66 -14.55 8.19
CA ALA A 54 -21.59 -15.39 7.44
C ALA A 54 -23.08 -15.21 7.85
N ASN A 55 -23.34 -14.55 8.99
CA ASN A 55 -24.67 -14.32 9.52
C ASN A 55 -25.12 -12.84 9.40
N SER A 56 -24.28 -11.97 8.84
CA SER A 56 -24.57 -10.55 8.67
C SER A 56 -25.48 -10.31 7.46
N SER A 57 -26.60 -9.64 7.66
CA SER A 57 -27.33 -8.98 6.57
C SER A 57 -26.78 -7.57 6.39
N ILE A 58 -26.55 -7.15 5.16
CA ILE A 58 -25.78 -5.95 4.84
C ILE A 58 -26.72 -4.91 4.22
N ALA A 59 -26.86 -3.77 4.87
CA ALA A 59 -27.56 -2.62 4.29
C ALA A 59 -26.59 -1.83 3.40
N LEU A 60 -26.87 -1.79 2.10
CA LEU A 60 -26.09 -1.05 1.12
C LEU A 60 -26.82 0.24 0.76
N THR A 61 -26.08 1.34 0.78
CA THR A 61 -26.58 2.69 0.57
C THR A 61 -26.03 3.27 -0.74
N LEU A 62 -26.89 3.94 -1.48
CA LEU A 62 -26.56 4.70 -2.67
C LEU A 62 -26.90 6.18 -2.44
N ARG A 63 -26.01 7.08 -2.77
CA ARG A 63 -26.24 8.52 -2.83
C ARG A 63 -26.61 8.93 -4.25
N ALA A 64 -27.62 9.75 -4.40
CA ALA A 64 -28.06 10.33 -5.67
C ALA A 64 -28.36 11.82 -5.52
N CYS A 65 -28.58 12.53 -6.62
CA CYS A 65 -29.08 13.90 -6.55
C CYS A 65 -30.48 13.92 -5.94
N ARG A 66 -30.77 14.91 -5.08
CA ARG A 66 -32.06 15.02 -4.41
C ARG A 66 -33.18 15.19 -5.42
N GLY A 67 -34.17 14.30 -5.35
CA GLY A 67 -35.34 14.31 -6.21
C GLY A 67 -35.10 13.88 -7.66
N ASP A 68 -33.98 13.21 -7.96
CA ASP A 68 -33.63 12.76 -9.31
C ASP A 68 -34.23 11.39 -9.66
N LEU A 69 -34.08 10.41 -8.77
CA LEU A 69 -34.34 9.01 -9.12
C LEU A 69 -35.83 8.64 -8.93
N THR A 70 -36.41 7.95 -9.91
CA THR A 70 -37.72 7.30 -9.80
C THR A 70 -37.64 5.89 -9.21
N ALA A 71 -36.47 5.19 -9.36
CA ALA A 71 -36.24 3.90 -8.72
C ALA A 71 -34.73 3.57 -8.65
N ALA A 72 -34.37 2.79 -7.64
CA ALA A 72 -33.04 2.21 -7.49
C ALA A 72 -33.14 0.74 -7.06
N ARG A 73 -32.16 -0.09 -7.44
CA ARG A 73 -32.05 -1.47 -6.99
C ARG A 73 -30.60 -1.92 -6.90
N ILE A 74 -30.33 -2.88 -6.03
CA ILE A 74 -29.10 -3.65 -5.99
C ILE A 74 -29.26 -4.84 -6.94
N GLU A 75 -28.27 -5.07 -7.79
CA GLU A 75 -28.13 -6.29 -8.59
C GLU A 75 -26.86 -6.98 -8.09
N TYR A 76 -26.94 -8.25 -7.64
CA TYR A 76 -25.77 -8.99 -7.19
C TYR A 76 -25.74 -10.42 -7.75
N TYR A 77 -24.52 -10.88 -8.06
CA TYR A 77 -24.24 -12.26 -8.41
C TYR A 77 -23.82 -13.00 -7.15
N ASP A 78 -24.50 -14.14 -6.86
CA ASP A 78 -24.15 -15.00 -5.74
C ASP A 78 -23.39 -16.23 -6.26
N THR A 79 -22.19 -16.47 -5.72
CA THR A 79 -21.36 -17.62 -6.14
C THR A 79 -21.90 -18.97 -5.63
N ALA A 80 -22.83 -18.99 -4.67
CA ALA A 80 -23.41 -20.22 -4.14
C ALA A 80 -24.39 -20.88 -5.12
N ASP A 81 -25.21 -20.09 -5.82
CA ASP A 81 -26.20 -20.58 -6.77
C ASP A 81 -25.90 -20.17 -8.22
N ALA A 82 -24.78 -19.49 -8.43
CA ALA A 82 -24.31 -18.99 -9.73
C ALA A 82 -25.37 -18.16 -10.47
N SER A 83 -26.12 -17.32 -9.75
CA SER A 83 -27.21 -16.54 -10.31
C SER A 83 -27.22 -15.06 -9.90
N PHE A 84 -27.92 -14.24 -10.68
CA PHE A 84 -28.17 -12.85 -10.38
C PHE A 84 -29.45 -12.64 -9.58
N HIS A 85 -29.34 -11.91 -8.49
CA HIS A 85 -30.43 -11.49 -7.63
C HIS A 85 -30.66 -9.98 -7.74
N ARG A 86 -31.89 -9.54 -7.43
CA ARG A 86 -32.28 -8.14 -7.50
C ARG A 86 -33.06 -7.75 -6.26
N ILE A 87 -32.60 -6.68 -5.61
CA ILE A 87 -33.23 -6.14 -4.40
C ILE A 87 -33.67 -4.69 -4.69
N PRO A 88 -34.97 -4.37 -4.59
CA PRO A 88 -35.38 -2.98 -4.68
C PRO A 88 -34.81 -2.18 -3.51
N MET A 89 -34.43 -0.94 -3.79
CA MET A 89 -34.01 0.03 -2.79
C MET A 89 -35.15 1.02 -2.53
N HIS A 90 -35.15 1.59 -1.35
CA HIS A 90 -36.09 2.62 -0.95
C HIS A 90 -35.34 3.87 -0.48
N TRP A 91 -35.95 5.03 -0.66
CA TRP A 91 -35.45 6.28 -0.11
C TRP A 91 -35.46 6.22 1.42
N VAL A 92 -34.40 6.69 2.07
CA VAL A 92 -34.26 6.66 3.54
C VAL A 92 -34.09 8.04 4.15
N SER A 93 -33.40 8.95 3.49
CA SER A 93 -33.18 10.32 4.00
C SER A 93 -32.62 11.24 2.91
N ASP A 94 -32.66 12.54 3.17
CA ASP A 94 -31.87 13.56 2.52
C ASP A 94 -30.56 13.77 3.29
N ASP A 95 -29.51 14.29 2.62
CA ASP A 95 -28.32 14.76 3.33
C ASP A 95 -28.61 16.11 4.05
N PRO A 96 -27.80 16.49 5.07
CA PRO A 96 -27.99 17.73 5.82
C PRO A 96 -27.92 19.01 4.98
N THR A 97 -27.29 18.99 3.82
CA THR A 97 -27.19 20.14 2.91
C THR A 97 -28.41 20.25 1.97
N GLY A 98 -29.24 19.20 1.91
CA GLY A 98 -30.36 19.11 0.98
C GLY A 98 -29.92 18.91 -0.49
N THR A 99 -28.68 18.44 -0.72
CA THR A 99 -28.12 18.22 -2.06
C THR A 99 -28.39 16.81 -2.56
N PHE A 100 -28.43 15.83 -1.66
CA PHE A 100 -28.48 14.41 -2.00
C PHE A 100 -29.67 13.70 -1.35
N ASP A 101 -30.13 12.65 -2.03
CA ASP A 101 -30.99 11.60 -1.51
C ASP A 101 -30.15 10.35 -1.23
N TYR A 102 -30.50 9.63 -0.16
CA TYR A 102 -29.95 8.31 0.13
C TYR A 102 -30.99 7.22 -0.06
N TRP A 103 -30.60 6.21 -0.82
CA TRP A 103 -31.40 5.02 -1.12
C TRP A 103 -30.74 3.80 -0.49
N GLN A 104 -31.52 2.90 0.10
CA GLN A 104 -30.98 1.73 0.81
C GLN A 104 -31.71 0.46 0.42
N GLY A 105 -30.96 -0.66 0.34
CA GLY A 105 -31.47 -2.01 0.20
C GLY A 105 -30.62 -2.96 1.04
N THR A 106 -31.19 -4.12 1.45
CA THR A 106 -30.50 -5.06 2.33
C THR A 106 -30.21 -6.36 1.61
N VAL A 107 -28.92 -6.70 1.44
CA VAL A 107 -28.45 -7.98 0.96
C VAL A 107 -28.53 -9.00 2.12
N PRO A 108 -29.17 -10.19 1.91
CA PRO A 108 -29.32 -11.16 2.98
C PRO A 108 -28.00 -11.80 3.36
N ALA A 109 -27.94 -12.27 4.61
CA ALA A 109 -26.83 -13.05 5.15
C ALA A 109 -26.52 -14.27 4.29
N SER A 110 -25.22 -14.58 4.12
CA SER A 110 -24.74 -15.68 3.29
C SER A 110 -23.30 -16.01 3.64
N ARG A 111 -22.85 -17.20 3.23
CA ARG A 111 -21.45 -17.65 3.34
C ARG A 111 -20.68 -17.49 2.02
N SER A 112 -21.36 -17.10 0.96
CA SER A 112 -20.78 -17.04 -0.38
C SER A 112 -20.31 -15.64 -0.73
N LYS A 113 -19.23 -15.56 -1.49
CA LYS A 113 -18.77 -14.32 -2.14
C LYS A 113 -19.87 -13.79 -3.06
N LYS A 114 -20.08 -12.47 -3.05
CA LYS A 114 -20.98 -11.78 -3.95
C LYS A 114 -20.28 -10.62 -4.65
N GLY A 115 -20.56 -10.45 -5.93
CA GLY A 115 -20.29 -9.21 -6.66
C GLY A 115 -21.58 -8.42 -6.79
N TYR A 116 -21.62 -7.13 -6.43
CA TYR A 116 -22.83 -6.33 -6.53
C TYR A 116 -22.61 -4.98 -7.22
N ARG A 117 -23.71 -4.46 -7.76
CA ARG A 117 -23.80 -3.14 -8.39
C ARG A 117 -25.15 -2.51 -8.15
N PHE A 118 -25.22 -1.20 -8.34
CA PHE A 118 -26.49 -0.48 -8.29
C PHE A 118 -26.99 -0.21 -9.71
N ARG A 119 -28.30 -0.39 -9.92
CA ARG A 119 -28.99 0.08 -11.12
C ARG A 119 -30.02 1.12 -10.69
N VAL A 120 -29.96 2.29 -11.34
CA VAL A 120 -30.85 3.43 -11.06
C VAL A 120 -31.60 3.87 -12.30
N THR A 121 -32.78 4.44 -12.10
CA THR A 121 -33.59 4.97 -13.18
C THR A 121 -34.20 6.32 -12.80
N ASP A 122 -34.27 7.23 -13.78
CA ASP A 122 -35.17 8.35 -13.78
C ASP A 122 -36.01 8.27 -15.06
N GLY A 123 -37.32 7.95 -14.92
CA GLY A 123 -38.22 7.68 -16.04
C GLY A 123 -37.66 6.63 -16.99
N SER A 124 -37.32 7.03 -18.23
CA SER A 124 -36.76 6.16 -19.25
C SER A 124 -35.22 6.06 -19.20
N SER A 125 -34.55 6.96 -18.50
CA SER A 125 -33.09 6.95 -18.35
C SER A 125 -32.63 5.90 -17.34
N THR A 126 -31.53 5.25 -17.62
CA THR A 126 -30.94 4.22 -16.75
C THR A 126 -29.42 4.40 -16.65
N ALA A 127 -28.87 4.19 -15.45
CA ALA A 127 -27.45 4.10 -15.21
C ALA A 127 -27.12 2.96 -14.24
N TRP A 128 -25.88 2.48 -14.30
CA TRP A 128 -25.30 1.51 -13.37
C TRP A 128 -24.10 2.14 -12.68
N LEU A 129 -23.95 1.85 -11.40
CA LEU A 129 -22.78 2.20 -10.60
C LEU A 129 -22.21 0.92 -10.00
N ASN A 130 -20.89 0.70 -10.22
CA ASN A 130 -20.10 -0.33 -9.57
C ASN A 130 -18.72 0.23 -9.17
N ALA A 131 -17.79 -0.60 -8.69
CA ALA A 131 -16.46 -0.16 -8.25
C ALA A 131 -15.63 0.45 -9.40
N ALA A 132 -15.83 0.00 -10.64
CA ALA A 132 -15.15 0.57 -11.81
C ALA A 132 -15.72 1.95 -12.23
N GLY A 133 -16.94 2.32 -11.76
CA GLY A 133 -17.55 3.62 -11.99
C GLY A 133 -18.97 3.57 -12.52
N ILE A 134 -19.40 4.65 -13.20
CA ILE A 134 -20.78 4.85 -13.64
C ILE A 134 -20.88 4.63 -15.17
N THR A 135 -21.82 3.79 -15.58
CA THR A 135 -22.03 3.45 -17.00
C THR A 135 -23.49 3.65 -17.42
N SER A 136 -23.72 3.81 -18.74
CA SER A 136 -25.07 3.82 -19.34
C SER A 136 -25.52 2.47 -19.84
N ARG A 137 -24.65 1.47 -19.78
CA ARG A 137 -24.92 0.07 -20.16
C ARG A 137 -24.58 -0.81 -18.98
N GLU A 138 -25.23 -1.96 -18.89
CA GLU A 138 -24.92 -2.94 -17.86
C GLU A 138 -23.44 -3.34 -17.93
N PRO A 139 -22.69 -3.19 -16.81
CA PRO A 139 -21.27 -3.54 -16.77
C PRO A 139 -21.10 -5.06 -16.75
N SER A 140 -20.00 -5.54 -17.36
CA SER A 140 -19.64 -6.96 -17.38
C SER A 140 -18.62 -7.35 -16.31
N SER A 141 -18.02 -6.37 -15.62
CA SER A 141 -16.98 -6.57 -14.59
C SER A 141 -16.89 -5.36 -13.66
N GLY A 142 -16.05 -5.45 -12.64
CA GLY A 142 -15.80 -4.36 -11.69
C GLY A 142 -16.93 -4.17 -10.68
N ASP A 143 -17.66 -5.23 -10.34
CA ASP A 143 -18.68 -5.19 -9.29
C ASP A 143 -18.02 -5.01 -7.92
N PHE A 144 -18.68 -4.31 -6.99
CA PHE A 144 -18.29 -4.26 -5.59
C PHE A 144 -18.33 -5.66 -4.97
N LEU A 145 -17.44 -5.95 -4.01
CA LEU A 145 -17.26 -7.29 -3.47
C LEU A 145 -17.75 -7.39 -2.02
N ILE A 146 -18.48 -8.46 -1.72
CA ILE A 146 -18.83 -8.90 -0.36
C ILE A 146 -18.20 -10.26 -0.13
N ILE A 147 -17.34 -10.38 0.89
CA ILE A 147 -16.63 -11.62 1.24
C ILE A 147 -16.89 -11.99 2.71
N PRO A 148 -17.96 -12.78 2.98
CA PRO A 148 -18.32 -13.08 4.35
C PRO A 148 -17.27 -13.95 5.06
N GLY A 149 -16.92 -13.55 6.28
CA GLY A 149 -15.93 -14.23 7.12
C GLY A 149 -14.48 -13.87 6.82
N PHE A 150 -14.23 -12.92 5.91
CA PHE A 150 -12.93 -12.34 5.69
C PHE A 150 -12.81 -11.01 6.43
N LYS A 151 -11.76 -10.85 7.22
CA LYS A 151 -11.42 -9.62 7.91
C LYS A 151 -9.91 -9.39 7.81
N THR A 152 -9.53 -8.17 7.47
CA THR A 152 -8.13 -7.73 7.47
C THR A 152 -7.77 -7.09 8.82
N PRO A 153 -6.49 -7.09 9.26
CA PRO A 153 -6.10 -6.58 10.57
C PRO A 153 -6.38 -5.08 10.72
N ASP A 154 -7.11 -4.70 11.77
CA ASP A 154 -7.46 -3.29 12.04
C ASP A 154 -6.22 -2.44 12.35
N TRP A 155 -5.16 -3.03 12.91
CA TRP A 155 -3.92 -2.32 13.18
C TRP A 155 -3.19 -1.90 11.89
N MET A 156 -3.26 -2.70 10.81
CA MET A 156 -2.77 -2.30 9.48
C MET A 156 -3.53 -1.11 8.93
N LYS A 157 -4.87 -1.16 8.94
CA LYS A 157 -5.74 -0.07 8.42
C LYS A 157 -5.49 1.26 9.12
N ASN A 158 -5.18 1.21 10.43
CA ASN A 158 -5.03 2.39 11.27
C ASN A 158 -3.61 2.88 11.42
N GLY A 159 -2.61 2.04 11.16
CA GLY A 159 -1.20 2.31 11.39
C GLY A 159 -0.48 3.04 10.27
N VAL A 160 0.78 3.32 10.54
CA VAL A 160 1.80 3.83 9.60
C VAL A 160 3.00 2.91 9.70
N MET A 161 3.38 2.31 8.56
CA MET A 161 4.51 1.38 8.49
C MET A 161 5.82 2.14 8.31
N TYR A 162 6.89 1.65 8.97
CA TYR A 162 8.26 2.09 8.78
C TYR A 162 9.12 0.88 8.40
N GLN A 163 9.60 0.87 7.15
CA GLN A 163 10.43 -0.20 6.61
C GLN A 163 11.91 0.06 6.93
N ILE A 164 12.59 -0.93 7.48
CA ILE A 164 13.99 -0.82 7.89
C ILE A 164 14.84 -1.88 7.19
N PHE A 165 15.95 -1.43 6.57
CA PHE A 165 17.06 -2.28 6.15
C PHE A 165 18.11 -2.29 7.28
N PRO A 166 18.21 -3.38 8.11
CA PRO A 166 18.89 -3.31 9.40
C PRO A 166 20.34 -2.86 9.32
N ASP A 167 21.16 -3.44 8.42
CA ASP A 167 22.58 -3.09 8.25
C ASP A 167 22.85 -1.59 8.01
N ARG A 168 21.83 -0.83 7.56
CA ARG A 168 21.95 0.56 7.12
C ARG A 168 21.23 1.56 8.03
N PHE A 169 20.60 1.11 9.12
CA PHE A 169 19.76 1.97 9.95
C PHE A 169 20.53 2.58 11.13
N TYR A 170 21.07 1.77 12.03
CA TYR A 170 21.89 2.23 13.14
C TYR A 170 22.71 1.06 13.73
N ASP A 171 24.01 1.30 13.95
CA ASP A 171 24.93 0.38 14.62
C ASP A 171 24.78 0.56 16.15
N GLY A 172 24.16 -0.39 16.81
CA GLY A 172 23.87 -0.37 18.25
C GLY A 172 24.81 -1.22 19.08
N ASP A 173 25.43 -2.24 18.49
CA ASP A 173 26.37 -3.16 19.14
C ASP A 173 27.56 -3.46 18.21
N THR A 174 28.60 -2.65 18.28
CA THR A 174 29.82 -2.82 17.48
C THR A 174 30.55 -4.14 17.69
N SER A 175 30.19 -4.91 18.73
CA SER A 175 30.84 -6.22 19.00
C SER A 175 30.38 -7.32 18.05
N ASN A 176 29.24 -7.15 17.38
CA ASN A 176 28.70 -8.10 16.41
C ASN A 176 29.04 -7.76 14.95
N ASP A 177 29.76 -6.66 14.73
CA ASP A 177 30.14 -6.17 13.39
C ASP A 177 30.88 -7.18 12.54
N VAL A 178 30.46 -7.29 11.27
CA VAL A 178 31.24 -8.01 10.25
C VAL A 178 32.49 -7.23 9.95
N THR A 179 33.67 -7.90 10.04
CA THR A 179 34.98 -7.29 9.82
C THR A 179 35.48 -7.51 8.40
N ASN A 180 36.48 -6.72 7.97
CA ASN A 180 37.13 -6.88 6.67
C ASN A 180 37.74 -8.26 6.52
N GLY A 181 37.33 -9.00 5.48
CA GLY A 181 37.87 -10.32 5.18
C GLY A 181 37.50 -11.42 6.18
N GLN A 182 36.51 -11.21 7.01
CA GLN A 182 36.04 -12.19 8.01
C GLN A 182 35.65 -13.52 7.35
N TYR A 183 35.01 -13.44 6.19
CA TYR A 183 34.68 -14.58 5.34
C TYR A 183 34.63 -14.14 3.87
N ARG A 184 34.42 -15.11 2.99
CA ARG A 184 34.18 -14.89 1.56
C ARG A 184 32.81 -15.45 1.19
N TYR A 185 32.09 -14.71 0.33
CA TYR A 185 30.82 -15.11 -0.24
C TYR A 185 30.80 -14.83 -1.74
N ALA A 186 30.29 -15.74 -2.55
CA ALA A 186 30.28 -15.63 -4.01
C ALA A 186 31.61 -15.15 -4.64
N GLY A 187 32.77 -15.54 -4.03
CA GLY A 187 34.10 -15.11 -4.45
C GLY A 187 34.56 -13.76 -3.88
N CYS A 188 33.73 -13.02 -3.19
CA CYS A 188 34.00 -11.71 -2.60
C CYS A 188 34.33 -11.81 -1.11
N ALA A 189 35.32 -11.03 -0.65
CA ALA A 189 35.60 -10.89 0.78
C ALA A 189 34.68 -9.84 1.40
N THR A 190 34.30 -10.03 2.65
CA THR A 190 33.54 -9.02 3.39
C THR A 190 34.30 -7.71 3.54
N GLU A 191 33.59 -6.58 3.38
CA GLU A 191 34.09 -5.23 3.57
C GLU A 191 33.27 -4.52 4.65
N ARG A 192 33.92 -4.02 5.72
CA ARG A 192 33.30 -3.12 6.70
C ARG A 192 33.56 -1.69 6.27
N HIS A 193 32.51 -0.94 6.01
CA HIS A 193 32.56 0.47 5.67
C HIS A 193 32.17 1.35 6.87
N ALA A 194 32.76 2.54 6.95
CA ALA A 194 32.38 3.50 7.98
C ALA A 194 30.99 4.11 7.67
N TRP A 195 30.24 4.39 8.72
CA TRP A 195 28.91 5.00 8.61
C TRP A 195 28.94 6.31 7.82
N GLY A 196 27.99 6.50 6.91
CA GLY A 196 27.90 7.69 6.05
C GLY A 196 28.84 7.69 4.85
N THR A 197 29.63 6.62 4.63
CA THR A 197 30.49 6.52 3.45
C THR A 197 29.78 5.79 2.30
N SER A 198 30.48 5.66 1.16
CA SER A 198 29.95 5.01 -0.05
C SER A 198 29.50 3.58 0.21
N VAL A 199 28.34 3.21 -0.32
CA VAL A 199 27.78 1.84 -0.30
C VAL A 199 28.39 0.94 -1.38
N PHE A 200 29.14 1.51 -2.32
CA PHE A 200 29.77 0.74 -3.39
C PHE A 200 31.02 -0.01 -2.90
N PRO A 201 31.18 -1.28 -3.29
CA PRO A 201 32.34 -2.08 -2.92
C PRO A 201 33.61 -1.56 -3.58
N LYS A 202 34.76 -1.86 -2.96
CA LYS A 202 36.10 -1.63 -3.57
C LYS A 202 36.33 -2.51 -4.79
N VAL A 203 35.80 -3.73 -4.76
CA VAL A 203 35.87 -4.70 -5.85
C VAL A 203 34.50 -4.72 -6.58
N LYS A 204 34.51 -4.37 -7.86
CA LYS A 204 33.29 -4.35 -8.68
C LYS A 204 32.58 -5.71 -8.65
N GLY A 205 31.28 -5.71 -8.36
CA GLY A 205 30.47 -6.92 -8.28
C GLY A 205 30.27 -7.46 -6.86
N CYS A 206 31.09 -7.02 -5.88
CA CYS A 206 31.01 -7.47 -4.48
C CYS A 206 30.11 -6.60 -3.60
N ARG A 207 28.94 -6.23 -4.10
CA ARG A 207 28.02 -5.29 -3.40
C ARG A 207 27.30 -5.90 -2.20
N THR A 208 27.10 -7.20 -2.21
CA THR A 208 26.36 -7.93 -1.16
C THR A 208 27.21 -8.20 0.07
N GLU A 209 28.55 -7.99 -0.01
CA GLU A 209 29.52 -8.18 1.04
C GLU A 209 29.99 -6.88 1.72
N VAL A 210 29.35 -5.74 1.40
CA VAL A 210 29.62 -4.44 2.04
C VAL A 210 28.70 -4.22 3.24
N PHE A 211 29.26 -4.19 4.45
CA PHE A 211 28.53 -4.05 5.71
C PHE A 211 28.79 -2.71 6.38
N PHE A 212 27.77 -2.19 7.08
CA PHE A 212 27.86 -0.95 7.87
C PHE A 212 27.59 -1.17 9.37
N GLY A 213 27.18 -2.38 9.76
CA GLY A 213 27.02 -2.79 11.16
C GLY A 213 25.71 -2.36 11.81
N GLY A 214 24.75 -1.86 11.06
CA GLY A 214 23.40 -1.67 11.63
C GLY A 214 22.80 -2.99 12.08
N ASP A 215 22.08 -2.99 13.21
CA ASP A 215 21.61 -4.19 13.89
C ASP A 215 20.29 -3.99 14.65
N LEU A 216 19.76 -5.06 15.28
CA LEU A 216 18.51 -5.02 16.03
C LEU A 216 18.62 -4.19 17.30
N ALA A 217 19.81 -4.16 17.95
CA ALA A 217 20.04 -3.31 19.11
C ALA A 217 20.01 -1.82 18.73
N GLY A 218 20.53 -1.50 17.54
CA GLY A 218 20.46 -0.15 16.98
C GLY A 218 19.03 0.28 16.66
N ILE A 219 18.22 -0.61 16.10
CA ILE A 219 16.80 -0.35 15.85
C ILE A 219 16.09 -0.06 17.16
N ASP A 220 16.33 -0.87 18.20
CA ASP A 220 15.75 -0.70 19.52
C ASP A 220 16.11 0.65 20.15
N GLN A 221 17.38 1.03 20.10
CA GLN A 221 17.85 2.35 20.56
C GLN A 221 17.21 3.53 19.83
N LYS A 222 16.65 3.30 18.63
CA LYS A 222 16.03 4.33 17.78
C LYS A 222 14.50 4.27 17.73
N LEU A 223 13.86 3.40 18.51
CA LEU A 223 12.39 3.33 18.59
C LEU A 223 11.76 4.67 18.98
N GLY A 224 12.41 5.47 19.83
CA GLY A 224 11.95 6.82 20.18
C GLY A 224 11.88 7.77 18.98
N TYR A 225 12.77 7.60 18.00
CA TYR A 225 12.69 8.32 16.73
C TYR A 225 11.53 7.81 15.86
N ILE A 226 11.46 6.51 15.65
CA ILE A 226 10.47 5.88 14.76
C ILE A 226 9.04 6.13 15.30
N LYS A 227 8.78 5.77 16.55
CA LYS A 227 7.45 5.85 17.18
C LYS A 227 7.11 7.25 17.69
N GLY A 228 8.09 7.99 18.19
CA GLY A 228 7.89 9.33 18.77
C GLY A 228 8.05 10.47 17.79
N THR A 229 9.15 10.50 17.01
CA THR A 229 9.44 11.62 16.10
C THR A 229 8.75 11.44 14.74
N VAL A 230 8.83 10.27 14.13
CA VAL A 230 8.09 9.99 12.87
C VAL A 230 6.61 9.73 13.19
N GLY A 231 6.33 8.95 14.22
CA GLY A 231 4.99 8.57 14.66
C GLY A 231 4.51 7.26 14.02
N ALA A 232 5.41 6.48 13.41
CA ALA A 232 5.09 5.18 12.84
C ALA A 232 4.94 4.12 13.94
N ASP A 233 3.98 3.22 13.81
CA ASP A 233 3.63 2.20 14.78
C ASP A 233 3.69 0.76 14.24
N ILE A 234 3.98 0.59 12.94
CA ILE A 234 4.23 -0.72 12.32
C ILE A 234 5.68 -0.76 11.85
N ILE A 235 6.47 -1.67 12.41
CA ILE A 235 7.88 -1.86 12.04
C ILE A 235 8.01 -3.06 11.11
N TYR A 236 8.35 -2.80 9.85
CA TYR A 236 8.69 -3.85 8.89
C TYR A 236 10.20 -3.97 8.77
N LEU A 237 10.74 -5.14 9.15
CA LEU A 237 12.17 -5.45 9.05
C LEU A 237 12.44 -6.24 7.77
N ASN A 238 13.31 -5.71 6.89
CA ASN A 238 13.93 -6.52 5.85
C ASN A 238 14.61 -7.75 6.48
N PRO A 239 14.97 -8.81 5.72
CA PRO A 239 15.33 -10.10 6.29
C PRO A 239 16.37 -10.00 7.41
N ILE A 240 16.14 -10.75 8.50
CA ILE A 240 17.00 -10.75 9.70
C ILE A 240 17.63 -12.11 10.00
N PHE A 241 17.28 -13.11 9.20
CA PHE A 241 17.76 -14.47 9.45
C PHE A 241 19.21 -14.66 8.97
N MET A 242 19.88 -15.62 9.59
CA MET A 242 21.28 -15.91 9.29
C MET A 242 21.53 -16.09 7.81
N SER A 243 22.47 -15.30 7.26
CA SER A 243 22.77 -15.22 5.83
C SER A 243 24.13 -14.56 5.62
N PRO A 244 24.89 -14.93 4.56
CA PRO A 244 26.21 -14.37 4.32
C PRO A 244 26.20 -12.94 3.76
N SER A 245 25.12 -12.49 3.13
CA SER A 245 25.03 -11.16 2.53
C SER A 245 24.57 -10.08 3.50
N ASN A 246 24.74 -8.81 3.12
CA ASN A 246 24.24 -7.67 3.87
C ASN A 246 22.69 -7.55 3.83
N HIS A 247 22.05 -8.03 2.77
CA HIS A 247 20.60 -7.96 2.56
C HIS A 247 19.83 -9.15 3.14
N LYS A 248 20.50 -10.26 3.46
CA LYS A 248 19.94 -11.47 4.10
C LYS A 248 18.89 -12.23 3.29
N TYR A 249 18.64 -11.91 2.01
CA TYR A 249 17.71 -12.67 1.16
C TYR A 249 18.21 -14.07 0.80
N ASP A 250 19.49 -14.36 0.89
CA ASP A 250 20.10 -15.69 0.72
C ASP A 250 20.17 -16.45 2.05
N THR A 251 18.99 -16.70 2.64
CA THR A 251 18.85 -17.26 3.99
C THR A 251 19.54 -18.59 4.16
N GLN A 252 20.43 -18.66 5.14
CA GLN A 252 21.17 -19.86 5.52
C GLN A 252 20.45 -20.68 6.60
N ASN A 253 19.83 -19.98 7.57
CA ASN A 253 19.08 -20.62 8.65
C ASN A 253 17.92 -19.75 9.11
N TYR A 254 16.69 -20.16 8.80
CA TYR A 254 15.46 -19.45 9.15
C TYR A 254 15.11 -19.43 10.64
N TYR A 255 15.74 -20.29 11.46
CA TYR A 255 15.49 -20.35 12.91
C TYR A 255 16.52 -19.56 13.73
N ARG A 256 17.45 -18.87 13.08
CA ARG A 256 18.47 -18.07 13.75
C ARG A 256 18.48 -16.65 13.21
N VAL A 257 18.45 -15.70 14.14
CA VAL A 257 18.82 -14.31 13.85
C VAL A 257 20.27 -14.30 13.37
N ASP A 258 20.57 -13.48 12.37
CA ASP A 258 21.94 -13.30 11.89
C ASP A 258 22.84 -12.79 13.02
N PRO A 259 24.01 -13.39 13.26
CA PRO A 259 24.94 -12.94 14.31
C PRO A 259 25.33 -11.46 14.21
N ALA A 260 25.41 -10.91 12.99
CA ALA A 260 25.69 -9.49 12.78
C ALA A 260 24.49 -8.58 13.12
N PHE A 261 23.31 -9.15 13.35
CA PHE A 261 22.13 -8.41 13.79
C PHE A 261 21.80 -8.66 15.27
N GLY A 262 22.49 -9.59 15.91
CA GLY A 262 22.32 -9.94 17.31
C GLY A 262 21.86 -11.38 17.53
N THR A 263 21.01 -11.59 18.52
CA THR A 263 20.59 -12.91 19.00
C THR A 263 19.06 -13.05 19.00
N ALA A 264 18.57 -14.25 19.25
CA ALA A 264 17.15 -14.48 19.53
C ALA A 264 16.62 -13.61 20.69
N ALA A 265 17.44 -13.40 21.73
CA ALA A 265 17.09 -12.55 22.86
C ALA A 265 17.00 -11.07 22.47
N THR A 266 17.90 -10.60 21.60
CA THR A 266 17.87 -9.24 21.06
C THR A 266 16.57 -9.00 20.27
N LEU A 267 16.18 -9.95 19.41
CA LEU A 267 14.92 -9.87 18.66
C LEU A 267 13.70 -9.86 19.60
N GLN A 268 13.68 -10.74 20.60
CA GLN A 268 12.59 -10.80 21.59
C GLN A 268 12.45 -9.50 22.37
N HIS A 269 13.57 -8.87 22.74
CA HIS A 269 13.59 -7.58 23.42
C HIS A 269 13.04 -6.47 22.51
N LEU A 270 13.54 -6.36 21.29
CA LEU A 270 13.05 -5.39 20.30
C LEU A 270 11.54 -5.54 20.06
N ILE A 271 11.03 -6.76 19.88
CA ILE A 271 9.58 -6.99 19.68
C ILE A 271 8.79 -6.55 20.93
N ALA A 272 9.29 -6.86 22.14
CA ALA A 272 8.62 -6.45 23.38
C ALA A 272 8.57 -4.93 23.52
N ASP A 273 9.62 -4.20 23.12
CA ASP A 273 9.69 -2.74 23.19
C ASP A 273 8.83 -2.07 22.10
N ILE A 274 8.73 -2.70 20.92
CA ILE A 274 7.79 -2.24 19.87
C ILE A 274 6.34 -2.38 20.37
N HIS A 275 5.97 -3.52 20.94
CA HIS A 275 4.64 -3.76 21.51
C HIS A 275 4.38 -2.89 22.75
N GLY A 276 5.43 -2.45 23.43
CA GLY A 276 5.35 -1.58 24.59
C GLY A 276 5.01 -0.13 24.25
N SER A 277 4.66 0.64 25.29
CA SER A 277 4.31 2.07 25.18
C SER A 277 5.44 3.02 25.59
N SER A 278 6.62 2.52 25.92
CA SER A 278 7.73 3.35 26.45
C SER A 278 8.26 4.38 25.45
N ASN A 279 8.23 4.05 24.16
CA ASN A 279 8.79 4.86 23.07
C ASN A 279 7.72 5.49 22.17
N GLY A 280 6.45 5.45 22.57
CA GLY A 280 5.29 5.89 21.78
C GLY A 280 4.10 4.94 21.98
N PRO A 281 3.05 5.01 21.17
CA PRO A 281 1.93 4.05 21.25
C PRO A 281 2.41 2.62 21.01
N PRO A 282 1.71 1.58 21.54
CA PRO A 282 1.98 0.20 21.18
C PRO A 282 2.05 0.01 19.67
N GLY A 283 3.03 -0.74 19.21
CA GLY A 283 3.26 -0.96 17.78
C GLY A 283 3.19 -2.43 17.40
N HIS A 284 3.45 -2.72 16.12
CA HIS A 284 3.39 -4.05 15.52
C HIS A 284 4.67 -4.36 14.74
N VAL A 285 4.98 -5.65 14.59
CA VAL A 285 6.19 -6.12 13.89
C VAL A 285 5.83 -7.04 12.74
N ILE A 286 6.32 -6.70 11.54
CA ILE A 286 6.28 -7.56 10.36
C ILE A 286 7.71 -8.00 10.04
N LEU A 287 7.92 -9.30 9.87
CA LEU A 287 9.18 -9.86 9.38
C LEU A 287 9.09 -10.21 7.89
N ASP A 288 10.24 -10.16 7.22
CA ASP A 288 10.38 -10.57 5.82
C ASP A 288 10.54 -12.09 5.72
N GLY A 289 9.60 -12.73 5.05
CA GLY A 289 9.53 -14.17 4.81
C GLY A 289 10.09 -14.54 3.44
N VAL A 290 11.37 -14.81 3.37
CA VAL A 290 12.05 -15.24 2.14
C VAL A 290 11.83 -16.74 1.93
N PHE A 291 10.64 -17.13 1.47
CA PHE A 291 10.22 -18.52 1.39
C PHE A 291 10.20 -19.09 -0.03
N ASN A 292 10.56 -18.31 -1.05
CA ASN A 292 10.72 -18.80 -2.41
C ASN A 292 11.99 -19.65 -2.58
N HIS A 293 13.08 -19.29 -1.90
CA HIS A 293 14.40 -19.89 -2.04
C HIS A 293 15.14 -19.87 -0.71
N SER A 294 16.23 -20.64 -0.60
CA SER A 294 17.24 -20.51 0.47
C SER A 294 18.55 -20.01 -0.13
N GLY A 295 19.53 -19.65 0.72
CA GLY A 295 20.91 -19.53 0.28
C GLY A 295 21.49 -20.91 -0.07
N ASP A 296 22.45 -20.97 -0.99
CA ASP A 296 23.17 -22.20 -1.33
C ASP A 296 24.05 -22.73 -0.19
N SER A 297 24.32 -21.88 0.79
CA SER A 297 25.00 -22.21 2.05
C SER A 297 24.05 -22.72 3.15
N SER A 298 22.75 -22.79 2.89
CA SER A 298 21.80 -23.39 3.84
C SER A 298 22.16 -24.85 4.13
N CYS A 299 22.03 -25.29 5.38
CA CYS A 299 22.19 -26.70 5.71
C CYS A 299 21.25 -27.61 4.93
N TRP A 300 20.12 -27.09 4.45
CA TRP A 300 19.22 -27.87 3.59
C TRP A 300 19.82 -28.10 2.20
N PHE A 301 20.58 -27.12 1.67
CA PHE A 301 21.21 -27.27 0.34
C PHE A 301 22.66 -27.75 0.39
N GLY A 302 23.53 -27.09 1.15
CA GLY A 302 24.88 -27.55 1.47
C GLY A 302 25.88 -27.46 0.34
N LYS A 303 25.77 -26.53 -0.60
CA LYS A 303 26.73 -26.31 -1.67
C LYS A 303 27.96 -25.54 -1.17
N GLU A 304 27.71 -24.47 -0.45
CA GLU A 304 28.74 -23.62 0.13
C GLU A 304 28.67 -23.64 1.66
N THR A 305 29.72 -23.26 2.32
CA THR A 305 29.77 -23.12 3.78
C THR A 305 30.36 -21.78 4.14
N TYR A 306 29.57 -20.95 4.82
CA TYR A 306 29.99 -19.65 5.32
C TYR A 306 29.84 -19.60 6.83
N GLY A 307 30.89 -19.09 7.50
CA GLY A 307 30.89 -18.99 8.96
C GLY A 307 30.98 -20.34 9.67
N SER A 308 30.60 -20.36 10.95
CA SER A 308 30.74 -21.53 11.83
C SER A 308 29.45 -22.38 11.87
N ILE A 309 28.82 -22.65 10.71
CA ILE A 309 27.67 -23.56 10.71
C ILE A 309 28.13 -25.01 10.69
N SER A 310 27.65 -25.76 11.68
CA SER A 310 27.67 -27.22 11.68
C SER A 310 26.31 -27.73 11.25
N CYS A 311 26.24 -28.35 10.08
CA CYS A 311 25.04 -28.98 9.57
C CYS A 311 24.96 -30.42 10.12
N PRO A 312 23.86 -30.84 10.74
CA PRO A 312 23.74 -32.17 11.33
C PRO A 312 23.69 -33.29 10.29
N GLU A 313 23.21 -32.97 9.09
CA GLU A 313 23.02 -33.90 7.97
C GLU A 313 23.61 -33.29 6.69
N PRO A 314 24.04 -34.11 5.72
CA PRO A 314 24.45 -33.65 4.41
C PRO A 314 23.31 -32.89 3.72
N GLY A 315 23.61 -31.77 3.05
CA GLY A 315 22.66 -31.00 2.25
C GLY A 315 22.23 -31.73 0.96
N ALA A 316 21.18 -31.22 0.33
CA ALA A 316 20.63 -31.77 -0.91
C ALA A 316 21.65 -31.80 -2.08
N PHE A 317 22.52 -30.81 -2.16
CA PHE A 317 23.61 -30.74 -3.15
C PHE A 317 24.72 -31.78 -2.90
N GLN A 318 24.94 -32.15 -1.64
CA GLN A 318 26.01 -33.08 -1.22
C GLN A 318 25.61 -34.53 -1.38
N SER A 319 24.32 -34.88 -1.26
CA SER A 319 23.86 -36.25 -1.33
C SER A 319 22.39 -36.37 -1.77
N GLN A 320 22.14 -37.29 -2.71
CA GLN A 320 20.74 -37.66 -3.07
C GLN A 320 20.00 -38.42 -1.96
N SER A 321 20.73 -38.97 -0.97
CA SER A 321 20.15 -39.60 0.22
C SER A 321 19.92 -38.62 1.37
N SER A 322 20.22 -37.34 1.18
CA SER A 322 19.96 -36.29 2.16
C SER A 322 18.47 -36.24 2.53
N PRO A 323 18.12 -36.03 3.82
CA PRO A 323 16.73 -35.77 4.21
C PRO A 323 16.16 -34.50 3.55
N TYR A 324 17.03 -33.62 3.07
CA TYR A 324 16.67 -32.36 2.42
C TYR A 324 16.62 -32.45 0.90
N TYR A 325 16.95 -33.62 0.28
CA TYR A 325 17.03 -33.74 -1.18
C TYR A 325 15.72 -33.30 -1.87
N ARG A 326 14.57 -33.64 -1.29
CA ARG A 326 13.24 -33.27 -1.80
C ARG A 326 12.78 -31.85 -1.46
N TYR A 327 13.65 -31.05 -0.86
CA TYR A 327 13.36 -29.61 -0.65
C TYR A 327 13.68 -28.79 -1.89
N TYR A 328 14.32 -29.40 -2.89
CA TYR A 328 14.78 -28.73 -4.11
C TYR A 328 14.52 -29.61 -5.33
N THR A 329 14.33 -28.95 -6.49
CA THR A 329 14.15 -29.63 -7.77
C THR A 329 15.46 -29.59 -8.56
N PHE A 330 16.02 -30.78 -8.87
CA PHE A 330 17.20 -30.93 -9.71
C PHE A 330 16.80 -31.41 -11.10
N GLN A 331 17.25 -30.69 -12.15
CA GLN A 331 17.18 -31.15 -13.54
C GLN A 331 18.32 -32.13 -13.86
N SER A 332 19.52 -31.87 -13.30
CA SER A 332 20.68 -32.78 -13.35
C SER A 332 21.49 -32.60 -12.09
N TRP A 333 21.45 -33.59 -11.20
CA TRP A 333 22.15 -33.53 -9.92
C TRP A 333 23.66 -33.67 -10.10
N PRO A 334 24.51 -32.92 -9.35
CA PRO A 334 24.11 -31.91 -8.37
C PRO A 334 24.02 -30.49 -8.96
N ASP A 335 24.50 -30.25 -10.17
CA ASP A 335 24.91 -28.93 -10.66
C ASP A 335 23.78 -28.13 -11.34
N THR A 336 22.70 -28.81 -11.76
CA THR A 336 21.59 -28.14 -12.44
C THR A 336 20.32 -28.28 -11.61
N TYR A 337 19.86 -27.17 -11.04
CA TYR A 337 18.71 -27.10 -10.16
C TYR A 337 17.93 -25.80 -10.35
N SER A 338 16.66 -25.82 -9.96
CA SER A 338 15.81 -24.63 -9.96
C SER A 338 16.33 -23.60 -8.96
N SER A 339 16.39 -22.33 -9.37
CA SER A 339 16.90 -21.22 -8.55
C SER A 339 16.11 -19.95 -8.81
N PHE A 340 16.17 -19.01 -7.88
CA PHE A 340 15.52 -17.70 -7.96
C PHE A 340 15.99 -16.97 -9.24
N PHE A 341 15.10 -16.86 -10.23
CA PHE A 341 15.37 -16.24 -11.54
C PHE A 341 16.70 -16.66 -12.20
N GLY A 342 17.20 -17.87 -11.93
CA GLY A 342 18.44 -18.38 -12.48
C GLY A 342 19.70 -18.05 -11.65
N PHE A 343 19.57 -17.40 -10.49
CA PHE A 343 20.69 -17.13 -9.57
C PHE A 343 21.07 -18.40 -8.79
N GLY A 344 22.15 -19.06 -9.17
CA GLY A 344 22.58 -20.33 -8.57
C GLY A 344 22.91 -20.29 -7.08
N GLY A 345 23.21 -19.12 -6.51
CA GLY A 345 23.38 -18.92 -5.06
C GLY A 345 22.09 -18.94 -4.26
N MET A 346 20.93 -18.96 -4.95
CA MET A 346 19.60 -18.94 -4.33
C MET A 346 18.73 -20.10 -4.84
N PRO A 347 19.02 -21.37 -4.42
CA PRO A 347 18.27 -22.54 -4.84
C PRO A 347 16.80 -22.44 -4.39
N LYS A 348 15.89 -22.66 -5.34
CA LYS A 348 14.45 -22.55 -5.14
C LYS A 348 13.92 -23.72 -4.31
N LEU A 349 13.07 -23.41 -3.33
CA LEU A 349 12.39 -24.39 -2.49
C LEU A 349 11.26 -25.08 -3.28
N ASP A 350 11.16 -26.39 -3.13
CA ASP A 350 10.14 -27.23 -3.77
C ASP A 350 9.02 -27.55 -2.77
N TYR A 351 7.87 -26.91 -2.94
CA TYR A 351 6.73 -27.09 -2.06
C TYR A 351 5.96 -28.39 -2.32
N GLY A 352 6.10 -29.00 -3.50
CA GLY A 352 5.45 -30.26 -3.86
C GLY A 352 3.96 -30.28 -3.61
N ALA A 353 3.38 -31.48 -3.45
CA ALA A 353 1.97 -31.64 -3.12
C ALA A 353 1.66 -31.22 -1.67
N SER A 354 0.35 -31.02 -1.38
CA SER A 354 -0.16 -30.78 -0.02
C SER A 354 0.38 -31.81 0.97
N GLY A 355 0.79 -31.33 2.16
CA GLY A 355 1.42 -32.16 3.19
C GLY A 355 2.88 -32.52 2.94
N SER A 356 3.55 -31.94 1.95
CA SER A 356 4.98 -32.14 1.70
C SER A 356 5.86 -31.75 2.90
N ALA A 357 7.11 -32.19 2.89
CA ALA A 357 8.06 -31.86 3.95
C ALA A 357 8.34 -30.35 3.99
N MET A 358 8.44 -29.70 2.82
CA MET A 358 8.68 -28.25 2.73
C MET A 358 7.49 -27.43 3.26
N ARG A 359 6.25 -27.74 2.90
CA ARG A 359 5.05 -27.09 3.46
C ARG A 359 5.00 -27.19 4.98
N ARG A 360 5.32 -28.41 5.54
CA ARG A 360 5.43 -28.58 7.00
C ARG A 360 6.55 -27.74 7.60
N GLN A 361 7.69 -27.61 6.92
CA GLN A 361 8.84 -26.85 7.40
C GLN A 361 8.59 -25.35 7.44
N ILE A 362 7.91 -24.81 6.43
CA ILE A 362 7.70 -23.37 6.32
C ILE A 362 6.49 -22.88 7.10
N TYR A 363 5.32 -23.53 6.98
CA TYR A 363 4.09 -23.01 7.60
C TYR A 363 3.19 -24.03 8.31
N ALA A 364 3.14 -25.30 7.87
CA ALA A 364 2.05 -26.18 8.31
C ALA A 364 2.25 -26.81 9.69
N SER A 365 3.49 -27.06 10.15
CA SER A 365 3.72 -27.64 11.48
C SER A 365 3.78 -26.55 12.56
N LYS A 366 3.51 -26.95 13.83
CA LYS A 366 3.62 -26.03 14.99
C LYS A 366 5.05 -25.51 15.22
N THR A 367 6.04 -26.22 14.71
CA THR A 367 7.46 -25.88 14.76
C THR A 367 7.98 -25.33 13.42
N SER A 368 7.09 -25.05 12.48
CA SER A 368 7.45 -24.41 11.21
C SER A 368 8.04 -23.01 11.44
N VAL A 369 8.76 -22.54 10.44
CA VAL A 369 9.38 -21.20 10.51
C VAL A 369 8.31 -20.14 10.85
N MET A 370 7.24 -20.06 10.07
CA MET A 370 6.23 -19.03 10.26
C MET A 370 5.55 -19.11 11.62
N GLN A 371 5.13 -20.31 12.05
CA GLN A 371 4.46 -20.46 13.34
C GLN A 371 5.37 -20.24 14.55
N THR A 372 6.68 -20.51 14.42
CA THR A 372 7.66 -20.26 15.48
C THR A 372 7.72 -18.78 15.84
N TYR A 373 7.77 -17.90 14.86
CA TYR A 373 7.87 -16.45 15.12
C TYR A 373 6.53 -15.80 15.49
N LEU A 374 5.39 -16.38 15.06
CA LEU A 374 4.07 -15.92 15.51
C LEU A 374 3.75 -16.31 16.95
N ARG A 375 4.42 -17.34 17.51
CA ARG A 375 4.19 -17.84 18.86
C ARG A 375 5.15 -17.20 19.88
N PRO A 376 4.84 -17.29 21.21
CA PRO A 376 5.83 -17.01 22.23
C PRO A 376 7.12 -17.81 21.99
N PRO A 377 8.31 -17.22 22.22
CA PRO A 377 8.52 -15.92 22.88
C PRO A 377 8.51 -14.70 21.95
N TYR A 378 8.45 -14.88 20.60
CA TYR A 378 8.56 -13.79 19.64
C TYR A 378 7.27 -12.99 19.50
N ARG A 379 6.17 -13.64 19.05
CA ARG A 379 4.85 -13.01 18.85
C ARG A 379 4.87 -11.85 17.85
N ILE A 380 5.49 -12.05 16.67
CA ILE A 380 5.37 -11.07 15.59
C ILE A 380 3.90 -10.96 15.14
N ASP A 381 3.55 -9.85 14.51
CA ASP A 381 2.17 -9.53 14.11
C ASP A 381 1.89 -9.84 12.65
N GLY A 382 2.91 -10.11 11.84
CA GLY A 382 2.71 -10.44 10.43
C GLY A 382 3.97 -10.85 9.69
N TRP A 383 3.74 -11.27 8.46
CA TRP A 383 4.76 -11.64 7.49
C TRP A 383 4.60 -10.83 6.19
N ARG A 384 5.66 -10.22 5.71
CA ARG A 384 5.79 -9.85 4.30
C ARG A 384 6.38 -11.05 3.56
N LEU A 385 5.74 -11.49 2.50
CA LEU A 385 6.21 -12.62 1.70
C LEU A 385 6.99 -12.12 0.51
N ASP A 386 8.27 -12.47 0.47
CA ASP A 386 9.17 -12.21 -0.64
C ASP A 386 8.75 -13.06 -1.85
N VAL A 387 8.68 -12.44 -3.04
CA VAL A 387 8.30 -13.09 -4.31
C VAL A 387 7.05 -13.97 -4.14
N ALA A 388 6.04 -13.42 -3.48
CA ALA A 388 4.88 -14.17 -2.97
C ALA A 388 4.13 -15.00 -4.03
N GLN A 389 4.12 -14.54 -5.29
CA GLN A 389 3.43 -15.19 -6.39
C GLN A 389 4.15 -16.43 -6.95
N SER A 390 5.37 -16.73 -6.52
CA SER A 390 6.25 -17.72 -7.16
C SER A 390 6.83 -18.76 -6.19
N LEU A 391 6.10 -19.19 -5.16
CA LEU A 391 6.64 -20.15 -4.18
C LEU A 391 6.90 -21.51 -4.81
N ASP A 392 6.03 -22.02 -5.67
CA ASP A 392 6.20 -23.31 -6.36
C ASP A 392 6.71 -23.11 -7.79
N ALA A 393 5.83 -22.73 -8.71
CA ALA A 393 6.21 -22.47 -10.10
C ALA A 393 6.68 -21.02 -10.30
N ASP A 394 7.37 -20.76 -11.40
CA ASP A 394 7.74 -19.40 -11.80
C ASP A 394 6.52 -18.62 -12.35
N GLY A 395 5.40 -18.68 -11.67
CA GLY A 395 4.14 -18.00 -11.99
C GLY A 395 4.28 -16.49 -11.93
N ARG A 396 4.79 -15.88 -12.99
CA ARG A 396 5.03 -14.43 -13.06
C ARG A 396 3.75 -13.61 -13.16
N ASP A 397 2.65 -14.22 -13.58
CA ASP A 397 1.35 -13.56 -13.82
C ASP A 397 0.30 -13.83 -12.73
N GLY A 398 0.67 -14.60 -11.69
CA GLY A 398 -0.26 -14.93 -10.60
C GLY A 398 -1.36 -15.91 -10.97
N SER A 399 -1.25 -16.63 -12.08
CA SER A 399 -2.28 -17.57 -12.54
C SER A 399 -2.05 -19.03 -12.10
N ASP A 400 -0.95 -19.31 -11.41
CA ASP A 400 -0.58 -20.68 -11.02
C ASP A 400 -1.43 -21.22 -9.87
N ALA A 401 -2.22 -22.27 -10.15
CA ALA A 401 -3.15 -22.87 -9.20
C ALA A 401 -2.45 -23.46 -7.96
N THR A 402 -1.22 -23.97 -8.09
CA THR A 402 -0.45 -24.55 -6.99
C THR A 402 0.02 -23.45 -6.04
N ASN A 403 0.47 -22.30 -6.56
CA ASN A 403 0.81 -21.15 -5.74
C ASN A 403 -0.40 -20.65 -4.94
N HIS A 404 -1.57 -20.54 -5.56
CA HIS A 404 -2.82 -20.21 -4.87
C HIS A 404 -3.19 -21.23 -3.78
N GLU A 405 -3.02 -22.54 -4.03
CA GLU A 405 -3.23 -23.59 -3.01
C GLU A 405 -2.29 -23.39 -1.82
N ILE A 406 -0.99 -23.16 -2.08
CA ILE A 406 0.03 -22.91 -1.05
C ILE A 406 -0.36 -21.70 -0.20
N MET A 407 -0.78 -20.60 -0.81
CA MET A 407 -1.18 -19.39 -0.09
C MET A 407 -2.40 -19.60 0.79
N ARG A 408 -3.40 -20.37 0.34
CA ARG A 408 -4.57 -20.74 1.17
C ARG A 408 -4.19 -21.59 2.38
N GLU A 409 -3.31 -22.58 2.18
CA GLU A 409 -2.80 -23.41 3.29
C GLU A 409 -1.97 -22.56 4.27
N LEU A 410 -1.11 -21.68 3.74
CA LEU A 410 -0.28 -20.78 4.52
C LEU A 410 -1.14 -19.84 5.37
N ARG A 411 -2.14 -19.19 4.76
CA ARG A 411 -3.08 -18.34 5.50
C ARG A 411 -3.79 -19.12 6.61
N ALA A 412 -4.33 -20.28 6.30
CA ALA A 412 -5.01 -21.11 7.30
C ALA A 412 -4.07 -21.46 8.47
N ALA A 413 -2.80 -21.74 8.19
CA ALA A 413 -1.81 -22.04 9.22
C ALA A 413 -1.48 -20.80 10.08
N VAL A 414 -1.27 -19.64 9.47
CA VAL A 414 -0.98 -18.37 10.16
C VAL A 414 -2.16 -17.94 11.03
N THR A 415 -3.37 -17.86 10.46
CA THR A 415 -4.57 -17.41 11.18
C THR A 415 -5.01 -18.38 12.28
N SER A 416 -4.62 -19.65 12.20
CA SER A 416 -4.83 -20.62 13.31
C SER A 416 -4.00 -20.29 14.56
N VAL A 417 -2.91 -19.54 14.40
CA VAL A 417 -2.03 -19.09 15.50
C VAL A 417 -2.41 -17.70 15.98
N ASN A 418 -2.56 -16.78 15.04
CA ASN A 418 -2.95 -15.39 15.30
C ASN A 418 -3.96 -14.96 14.21
N PRO A 419 -5.26 -14.88 14.54
CA PRO A 419 -6.30 -14.45 13.58
C PRO A 419 -6.12 -13.02 13.07
N ASP A 420 -5.39 -12.17 13.80
CA ASP A 420 -5.13 -10.77 13.45
C ASP A 420 -3.73 -10.59 12.84
N ALA A 421 -3.04 -11.67 12.46
CA ALA A 421 -1.74 -11.56 11.78
C ALA A 421 -1.91 -11.11 10.34
N GLU A 422 -1.08 -10.16 9.92
CA GLU A 422 -1.00 -9.69 8.53
C GLU A 422 -0.23 -10.67 7.65
N ILE A 423 -0.75 -10.90 6.46
CA ILE A 423 -0.04 -11.57 5.36
C ILE A 423 0.05 -10.58 4.20
N LEU A 424 1.21 -9.94 4.10
CA LEU A 424 1.52 -8.93 3.08
C LEU A 424 2.28 -9.56 1.92
N GLY A 425 1.68 -9.64 0.74
CA GLY A 425 2.36 -10.18 -0.45
C GLY A 425 3.23 -9.14 -1.15
N GLU A 426 4.46 -9.50 -1.53
CA GLU A 426 5.18 -8.74 -2.54
C GLU A 426 4.71 -9.17 -3.92
N PHE A 427 4.09 -8.23 -4.66
CA PHE A 427 3.74 -8.42 -6.06
C PHE A 427 3.74 -7.08 -6.80
N TRP A 428 4.45 -7.02 -7.93
CA TRP A 428 4.62 -5.78 -8.69
C TRP A 428 3.52 -5.51 -9.71
N GLY A 429 2.68 -6.52 -9.96
CA GLY A 429 1.55 -6.47 -10.86
C GLY A 429 0.23 -6.15 -10.18
N ASP A 430 -0.86 -6.53 -10.83
CA ASP A 430 -2.21 -6.46 -10.27
C ASP A 430 -2.42 -7.65 -9.30
N ALA A 431 -2.55 -7.35 -8.02
CA ALA A 431 -2.67 -8.36 -6.97
C ALA A 431 -4.12 -8.84 -6.73
N ALA A 432 -5.10 -8.38 -7.51
CA ALA A 432 -6.51 -8.68 -7.27
C ALA A 432 -6.79 -10.20 -7.16
N ALA A 433 -6.15 -11.02 -8.01
CA ALA A 433 -6.34 -12.49 -7.99
C ALA A 433 -5.92 -13.16 -6.67
N TRP A 434 -5.03 -12.53 -5.88
CA TRP A 434 -4.56 -13.00 -4.58
C TRP A 434 -5.39 -12.45 -3.40
N LEU A 435 -6.22 -11.45 -3.66
CA LEU A 435 -6.88 -10.62 -2.65
C LEU A 435 -8.41 -10.67 -2.71
N ASP A 436 -8.98 -11.19 -3.80
CA ASP A 436 -10.40 -11.07 -4.10
C ASP A 436 -11.29 -12.13 -3.46
N ASP A 437 -10.73 -13.18 -2.88
CA ASP A 437 -11.49 -14.30 -2.27
C ASP A 437 -11.33 -14.38 -0.73
N GLY A 438 -10.46 -13.56 -0.15
CA GLY A 438 -10.22 -13.49 1.29
C GLY A 438 -9.56 -14.73 1.89
N LYS A 439 -8.87 -15.55 1.09
CA LYS A 439 -8.29 -16.82 1.53
C LYS A 439 -6.77 -16.88 1.44
N GLU A 440 -6.14 -15.87 0.89
CA GLU A 440 -4.71 -15.86 0.60
C GLU A 440 -3.99 -14.73 1.36
N TRP A 441 -3.85 -13.54 0.78
CA TRP A 441 -3.21 -12.40 1.45
C TRP A 441 -4.24 -11.46 2.08
N ASP A 442 -3.79 -10.63 3.03
CA ASP A 442 -4.59 -9.55 3.62
C ASP A 442 -4.36 -8.21 2.90
N GLY A 443 -3.16 -8.05 2.32
CA GLY A 443 -2.76 -6.90 1.55
C GLY A 443 -1.57 -7.22 0.65
N ALA A 444 -1.16 -6.27 -0.17
CA ALA A 444 0.04 -6.36 -1.00
C ALA A 444 0.83 -5.06 -0.97
N MET A 445 2.14 -5.12 -1.26
CA MET A 445 2.94 -3.95 -1.58
C MET A 445 2.40 -3.33 -2.87
N ASN A 446 1.81 -2.14 -2.75
CA ASN A 446 0.95 -1.54 -3.79
C ASN A 446 1.75 -0.85 -4.91
N TYR A 447 2.68 -1.59 -5.54
CA TYR A 447 3.51 -1.04 -6.63
C TYR A 447 2.64 -0.58 -7.81
N ASN A 448 1.72 -1.42 -8.26
CA ASN A 448 0.86 -1.14 -9.42
C ASN A 448 -0.18 -0.05 -9.15
N GLY A 449 -0.78 -0.06 -7.96
CA GLY A 449 -1.89 0.82 -7.61
C GLY A 449 -1.48 2.12 -6.93
N PHE A 450 -0.22 2.26 -6.47
CA PHE A 450 0.25 3.46 -5.78
C PHE A 450 1.67 3.87 -6.19
N THR A 451 2.69 3.06 -5.91
CA THR A 451 4.11 3.47 -6.08
C THR A 451 4.40 3.96 -7.49
N ARG A 452 4.04 3.18 -8.51
CA ARG A 452 4.26 3.52 -9.92
C ARG A 452 3.45 4.74 -10.36
N PRO A 453 2.11 4.80 -10.24
CA PRO A 453 1.36 5.94 -10.74
C PRO A 453 1.69 7.25 -10.02
N ILE A 454 2.06 7.22 -8.73
CA ILE A 454 2.46 8.42 -7.98
C ILE A 454 3.82 8.91 -8.46
N SER A 455 4.78 8.01 -8.68
CA SER A 455 6.10 8.35 -9.21
C SER A 455 6.00 8.96 -10.62
N GLU A 456 5.26 8.31 -11.53
CA GLU A 456 5.04 8.80 -12.88
C GLU A 456 4.34 10.17 -12.90
N TRP A 457 3.41 10.40 -11.98
CA TRP A 457 2.69 11.67 -11.90
C TRP A 457 3.55 12.79 -11.33
N ILE A 458 4.24 12.56 -10.20
CA ILE A 458 5.00 13.62 -9.49
C ILE A 458 6.39 13.81 -10.10
N CYS A 459 7.11 12.73 -10.35
CA CYS A 459 8.51 12.76 -10.74
C CYS A 459 8.72 12.72 -12.27
N GLY A 460 7.78 12.15 -13.02
CA GLY A 460 7.93 11.90 -14.45
C GLY A 460 8.76 10.64 -14.75
N GLU A 461 8.89 9.75 -13.77
CA GLU A 461 9.61 8.49 -13.85
C GLU A 461 8.82 7.38 -13.15
N ASP A 462 8.93 6.13 -13.62
CA ASP A 462 8.36 4.98 -12.94
C ASP A 462 9.19 4.58 -11.71
N GLU A 463 8.80 3.54 -11.00
CA GLU A 463 9.49 3.05 -9.79
C GLU A 463 10.91 2.51 -10.06
N THR A 464 11.25 2.27 -11.33
CA THR A 464 12.58 1.80 -11.76
C THR A 464 13.48 2.93 -12.29
N GLY A 465 13.03 4.20 -12.23
CA GLY A 465 13.76 5.36 -12.73
C GLY A 465 13.68 5.55 -14.25
N LYS A 466 12.78 4.84 -14.94
CA LYS A 466 12.56 5.06 -16.37
C LYS A 466 11.59 6.21 -16.59
N SER A 467 11.91 7.06 -17.57
CA SER A 467 11.05 8.17 -17.94
C SER A 467 9.63 7.70 -18.30
N ALA A 468 8.67 8.16 -17.54
CA ALA A 468 7.24 7.91 -17.69
C ALA A 468 6.47 9.05 -17.03
N SER A 469 5.49 9.63 -17.72
CA SER A 469 4.71 10.74 -17.19
C SER A 469 3.23 10.53 -17.49
N ILE A 470 2.40 10.82 -16.50
CA ILE A 470 0.94 10.76 -16.62
C ILE A 470 0.31 12.07 -16.13
N ASN A 471 -0.88 12.39 -16.66
CA ASN A 471 -1.69 13.51 -16.19
C ASN A 471 -2.67 13.07 -15.08
N GLU A 472 -3.37 14.04 -14.48
CA GLU A 472 -4.28 13.89 -13.35
C GLU A 472 -5.46 12.95 -13.67
N SER A 473 -6.02 13.05 -14.88
CA SER A 473 -7.10 12.17 -15.35
C SER A 473 -6.63 10.72 -15.52
N THR A 474 -5.39 10.51 -15.94
CA THR A 474 -4.79 9.17 -16.04
C THR A 474 -4.46 8.62 -14.67
N LEU A 475 -3.95 9.46 -13.75
CA LEU A 475 -3.72 9.09 -12.36
C LEU A 475 -5.02 8.59 -11.72
N ASP A 476 -6.10 9.38 -11.76
CA ASP A 476 -7.40 9.00 -11.18
C ASP A 476 -7.91 7.67 -11.73
N ARG A 477 -7.83 7.49 -13.05
CA ARG A 477 -8.25 6.24 -13.70
C ARG A 477 -7.46 5.03 -13.21
N ARG A 478 -6.12 5.14 -13.05
CA ARG A 478 -5.27 4.04 -12.55
C ARG A 478 -5.56 3.73 -11.08
N LEU A 479 -5.63 4.77 -10.24
CA LEU A 479 -5.97 4.62 -8.83
C LEU A 479 -7.36 3.98 -8.62
N ARG A 480 -8.32 4.32 -9.45
CA ARG A 480 -9.66 3.70 -9.43
C ARG A 480 -9.61 2.26 -9.90
N ALA A 481 -8.95 1.99 -11.01
CA ALA A 481 -8.86 0.64 -11.56
C ALA A 481 -8.21 -0.34 -10.57
N SER A 482 -7.14 0.06 -9.89
CA SER A 482 -6.46 -0.80 -8.91
C SER A 482 -7.29 -1.09 -7.65
N ARG A 483 -8.32 -0.29 -7.34
CA ARG A 483 -9.23 -0.53 -6.22
C ARG A 483 -10.48 -1.29 -6.61
N ALA A 484 -10.87 -1.27 -7.91
CA ALA A 484 -12.17 -1.74 -8.37
C ALA A 484 -12.43 -3.23 -8.09
N ASP A 485 -11.38 -4.04 -8.12
CA ASP A 485 -11.48 -5.50 -7.95
C ASP A 485 -11.06 -5.96 -6.53
N LEU A 486 -10.97 -5.02 -5.57
CA LEU A 486 -10.57 -5.30 -4.20
C LEU A 486 -11.73 -5.06 -3.22
N PRO A 487 -11.97 -5.95 -2.24
CA PRO A 487 -12.87 -5.68 -1.14
C PRO A 487 -12.31 -4.54 -0.27
N VAL A 488 -13.18 -3.80 0.43
CA VAL A 488 -12.77 -2.59 1.15
C VAL A 488 -11.71 -2.85 2.22
N GLY A 489 -11.80 -3.94 2.97
CA GLY A 489 -10.78 -4.28 3.98
C GLY A 489 -9.39 -4.39 3.37
N VAL A 490 -9.27 -5.00 2.18
CA VAL A 490 -8.01 -5.07 1.43
C VAL A 490 -7.57 -3.69 0.94
N GLN A 491 -8.49 -2.87 0.40
CA GLN A 491 -8.14 -1.49 0.00
C GLN A 491 -7.55 -0.69 1.17
N GLU A 492 -7.99 -0.96 2.40
CA GLU A 492 -7.53 -0.31 3.63
C GLU A 492 -6.17 -0.85 4.12
N THR A 493 -5.74 -2.06 3.71
CA THR A 493 -4.45 -2.68 4.10
C THR A 493 -3.40 -2.70 3.00
N MET A 494 -3.76 -2.34 1.75
CA MET A 494 -2.76 -2.18 0.68
C MET A 494 -1.64 -1.24 1.11
N THR A 495 -0.38 -1.70 1.04
CA THR A 495 0.76 -0.96 1.57
C THR A 495 1.33 0.02 0.55
N ASN A 496 1.14 1.30 0.80
CA ASN A 496 1.49 2.40 -0.10
C ASN A 496 2.86 2.99 0.23
N ALA A 497 3.88 2.65 -0.53
CA ALA A 497 5.24 3.19 -0.40
C ALA A 497 5.58 4.17 -1.54
N LEU A 498 6.31 5.24 -1.25
CA LEU A 498 6.91 6.10 -2.28
C LEU A 498 8.12 5.41 -2.92
N GLY A 499 8.86 4.62 -2.15
CA GLY A 499 9.98 3.79 -2.56
C GLY A 499 10.20 2.66 -1.55
N THR A 500 11.03 1.68 -1.94
CA THR A 500 11.44 0.53 -1.10
C THR A 500 12.92 0.25 -1.30
N HIS A 501 13.43 -0.79 -0.65
CA HIS A 501 14.80 -1.28 -0.83
C HIS A 501 15.08 -1.91 -2.22
N ASP A 502 14.07 -2.03 -3.09
CA ASP A 502 14.16 -2.57 -4.46
C ASP A 502 13.92 -1.51 -5.54
N THR A 503 13.72 -0.26 -5.14
CA THR A 503 13.49 0.85 -6.07
C THR A 503 14.49 1.97 -5.86
N GLU A 504 14.76 2.77 -6.88
CA GLU A 504 15.43 4.03 -6.64
C GLU A 504 14.66 4.88 -5.62
N ARG A 505 15.37 5.67 -4.82
CA ARG A 505 14.74 6.56 -3.85
C ARG A 505 13.80 7.56 -4.54
N PHE A 506 12.63 7.80 -3.97
CA PHE A 506 11.65 8.72 -4.52
C PHE A 506 12.23 10.13 -4.75
N ALA A 507 13.03 10.63 -3.81
CA ALA A 507 13.73 11.91 -3.96
C ALA A 507 14.66 11.94 -5.17
N THR A 508 15.36 10.84 -5.49
CA THR A 508 16.23 10.72 -6.66
C THR A 508 15.43 10.76 -7.96
N ARG A 509 14.36 9.97 -8.07
CA ARG A 509 13.44 9.97 -9.22
C ARG A 509 12.83 11.35 -9.47
N CYS A 510 12.59 12.12 -8.41
CA CYS A 510 12.10 13.50 -8.48
C CYS A 510 13.21 14.54 -8.74
N GLY A 511 14.41 14.13 -9.14
CA GLY A 511 15.54 15.04 -9.43
C GLY A 511 16.11 15.77 -8.20
N GLY A 512 15.88 15.25 -6.99
CA GLY A 512 16.30 15.88 -5.73
C GLY A 512 15.41 17.05 -5.28
N ASP A 513 14.28 17.29 -5.94
CA ASP A 513 13.36 18.36 -5.57
C ASP A 513 12.57 17.98 -4.30
N ILE A 514 12.93 18.56 -3.18
CA ILE A 514 12.31 18.31 -1.86
C ILE A 514 10.82 18.67 -1.84
N ARG A 515 10.36 19.63 -2.66
CA ARG A 515 8.93 20.00 -2.71
C ARG A 515 8.10 18.88 -3.33
N LYS A 516 8.64 18.16 -4.32
CA LYS A 516 8.00 16.97 -4.88
C LYS A 516 7.93 15.83 -3.84
N VAL A 517 8.95 15.71 -2.97
CA VAL A 517 8.91 14.80 -1.83
C VAL A 517 7.77 15.16 -0.87
N TYR A 518 7.61 16.47 -0.55
CA TYR A 518 6.49 16.93 0.28
C TYR A 518 5.13 16.58 -0.34
N LEU A 519 4.97 16.80 -1.65
CA LEU A 519 3.74 16.45 -2.36
C LEU A 519 3.46 14.93 -2.28
N GLY A 520 4.49 14.11 -2.47
CA GLY A 520 4.41 12.65 -2.32
C GLY A 520 3.99 12.21 -0.92
N LEU A 521 4.61 12.78 0.13
CA LEU A 521 4.27 12.50 1.54
C LEU A 521 2.83 12.92 1.88
N ILE A 522 2.38 14.09 1.41
CA ILE A 522 1.00 14.55 1.61
C ILE A 522 0.03 13.54 0.96
N PHE A 523 0.31 13.11 -0.27
CA PHE A 523 -0.53 12.12 -0.92
C PHE A 523 -0.52 10.80 -0.16
N GLN A 524 0.64 10.23 0.12
CA GLN A 524 0.81 8.93 0.78
C GLN A 524 0.04 8.85 2.11
N LEU A 525 0.17 9.87 2.95
CA LEU A 525 -0.41 9.88 4.30
C LEU A 525 -1.90 10.28 4.35
N THR A 526 -2.47 10.73 3.23
CA THR A 526 -3.89 11.06 3.11
C THR A 526 -4.69 10.10 2.22
N TYR A 527 -3.99 9.28 1.41
CA TYR A 527 -4.63 8.30 0.54
C TYR A 527 -5.17 7.09 1.33
N LEU A 528 -6.02 6.29 0.68
CA LEU A 528 -6.57 5.04 1.21
C LEU A 528 -5.50 3.94 1.20
N GLY A 529 -5.44 3.14 2.25
CA GLY A 529 -4.44 2.09 2.46
C GLY A 529 -3.44 2.44 3.58
N THR A 530 -2.54 1.51 3.89
CA THR A 530 -1.49 1.67 4.90
C THR A 530 -0.29 2.39 4.31
N PRO A 531 0.05 3.61 4.73
CA PRO A 531 1.27 4.26 4.26
C PRO A 531 2.50 3.55 4.82
N ALA A 532 3.52 3.33 3.96
CA ALA A 532 4.79 2.73 4.33
C ALA A 532 5.95 3.68 4.00
N ILE A 533 6.66 4.10 5.02
CA ILE A 533 7.82 4.97 4.92
C ILE A 533 9.07 4.07 4.89
N TYR A 534 9.80 4.06 3.78
CA TYR A 534 11.11 3.44 3.74
C TYR A 534 12.11 4.35 4.45
N TYR A 535 12.93 3.80 5.37
CA TYR A 535 13.83 4.62 6.22
C TYR A 535 14.58 5.68 5.40
N GLY A 536 14.52 6.92 5.84
CA GLY A 536 15.14 8.07 5.17
C GLY A 536 14.22 8.80 4.16
N ASP A 537 13.11 8.21 3.71
CA ASP A 537 12.17 8.89 2.81
C ASP A 537 11.49 10.08 3.52
N GLU A 538 11.33 10.00 4.86
CA GLU A 538 10.75 11.06 5.69
C GLU A 538 11.55 12.37 5.67
N TYR A 539 12.83 12.33 5.27
CA TYR A 539 13.64 13.53 5.05
C TYR A 539 14.13 13.70 3.61
N GLY A 540 13.62 12.88 2.67
CA GLY A 540 14.00 12.96 1.26
C GLY A 540 15.41 12.43 0.98
N MET A 541 15.78 11.28 1.57
CA MET A 541 17.03 10.58 1.27
C MET A 541 17.12 10.25 -0.21
N GLN A 542 18.27 10.53 -0.83
CA GLN A 542 18.56 10.20 -2.22
C GLN A 542 19.36 8.89 -2.32
N GLY A 543 19.21 8.20 -3.44
CA GLY A 543 19.96 7.01 -3.82
C GLY A 543 19.43 6.47 -5.14
N GLY A 544 20.33 6.13 -6.07
CA GLY A 544 20.00 5.49 -7.34
C GLY A 544 19.67 4.00 -7.15
N PRO A 545 19.81 3.18 -8.21
CA PRO A 545 19.55 1.73 -8.13
C PRO A 545 20.42 1.03 -7.09
N ASP A 546 20.00 -0.15 -6.62
CA ASP A 546 20.76 -1.03 -5.71
C ASP A 546 22.24 -1.14 -6.12
N PRO A 547 23.17 -0.86 -5.18
CA PRO A 547 23.03 -0.70 -3.73
C PRO A 547 22.82 0.75 -3.24
N ASP A 548 22.69 1.74 -4.13
CA ASP A 548 22.72 3.15 -3.76
C ASP A 548 21.42 3.62 -3.05
N ASP A 549 20.30 2.98 -3.30
CA ASP A 549 19.04 3.15 -2.57
C ASP A 549 19.11 2.73 -1.09
N ARG A 550 20.15 1.94 -0.72
CA ARG A 550 20.40 1.35 0.60
C ARG A 550 21.56 2.05 1.33
N ARG A 551 21.69 3.39 1.18
CA ARG A 551 22.67 4.19 1.94
C ARG A 551 22.34 4.15 3.43
N THR A 552 23.37 4.39 4.27
CA THR A 552 23.17 4.50 5.72
C THR A 552 22.32 5.70 6.08
N PHE A 553 21.49 5.54 7.12
CA PHE A 553 20.63 6.60 7.63
C PHE A 553 21.46 7.80 8.13
N ASP A 554 21.06 9.02 7.77
CA ASP A 554 21.70 10.24 8.25
C ASP A 554 21.04 10.74 9.56
N TRP A 555 21.58 10.30 10.68
CA TRP A 555 21.07 10.63 12.01
C TRP A 555 21.14 12.12 12.37
N SER A 556 21.92 12.92 11.64
CA SER A 556 21.96 14.38 11.85
C SER A 556 20.64 15.04 11.44
N ARG A 557 19.88 14.42 10.55
CA ARG A 557 18.57 14.88 10.05
C ARG A 557 17.38 14.33 10.85
N ALA A 558 17.61 13.38 11.73
CA ALA A 558 16.57 12.64 12.48
C ALA A 558 15.94 13.46 13.60
N ASN A 559 15.40 14.62 13.29
CA ASN A 559 14.75 15.50 14.27
C ASN A 559 13.72 16.43 13.60
N THR A 560 12.77 16.96 14.39
CA THR A 560 11.74 17.88 13.90
C THR A 560 12.24 19.28 13.51
N GLY A 561 13.54 19.55 13.65
CA GLY A 561 14.18 20.73 13.05
C GLY A 561 14.39 20.58 11.55
N ASP A 562 14.44 19.33 11.02
CA ASP A 562 14.36 19.09 9.59
C ASP A 562 12.92 19.28 9.11
N ALA A 563 12.73 20.10 8.07
CA ALA A 563 11.40 20.48 7.61
C ALA A 563 10.59 19.30 7.04
N ALA A 564 11.25 18.32 6.41
CA ALA A 564 10.59 17.15 5.88
C ALA A 564 10.16 16.18 6.99
N VAL A 565 11.01 15.96 7.99
CA VAL A 565 10.67 15.17 9.19
C VAL A 565 9.52 15.82 9.95
N ALA A 566 9.56 17.15 10.12
CA ALA A 566 8.47 17.89 10.77
C ALA A 566 7.14 17.78 10.00
N LEU A 567 7.19 17.83 8.67
CA LEU A 567 6.01 17.62 7.82
C LEU A 567 5.49 16.18 7.97
N THR A 568 6.36 15.18 7.89
CA THR A 568 5.99 13.77 8.06
C THR A 568 5.32 13.53 9.41
N HIS A 569 5.92 14.00 10.50
CA HIS A 569 5.32 13.92 11.85
C HIS A 569 3.93 14.56 11.90
N LYS A 570 3.78 15.75 11.31
CA LYS A 570 2.49 16.44 11.25
C LYS A 570 1.45 15.66 10.46
N LEU A 571 1.81 15.10 9.31
CA LEU A 571 0.93 14.30 8.47
C LEU A 571 0.49 13.01 9.16
N VAL A 572 1.41 12.30 9.83
CA VAL A 572 1.09 11.12 10.64
C VAL A 572 0.13 11.48 11.77
N SER A 573 0.37 12.60 12.47
CA SER A 573 -0.53 13.09 13.53
C SER A 573 -1.92 13.44 12.99
N ILE A 574 -2.01 14.08 11.81
CA ILE A 574 -3.27 14.37 11.13
C ILE A 574 -3.99 13.06 10.79
N ARG A 575 -3.32 12.08 10.17
CA ARG A 575 -3.89 10.77 9.86
C ARG A 575 -4.41 10.06 11.11
N GLY A 576 -3.64 10.08 12.19
CA GLY A 576 -4.03 9.48 13.48
C GLY A 576 -5.28 10.14 14.09
N ARG A 577 -5.41 11.46 13.96
CA ARG A 577 -6.54 12.22 14.49
C ARG A 577 -7.84 12.04 13.69
N TYR A 578 -7.76 11.93 12.38
CA TYR A 578 -8.91 11.91 11.49
C TYR A 578 -9.15 10.51 10.91
N SER A 579 -10.13 9.79 11.45
CA SER A 579 -10.49 8.43 11.01
C SER A 579 -10.86 8.36 9.52
N ALA A 580 -11.42 9.44 8.97
CA ALA A 580 -11.72 9.53 7.54
C ALA A 580 -10.49 9.30 6.66
N LEU A 581 -9.29 9.68 7.09
CA LEU A 581 -8.05 9.45 6.33
C LEU A 581 -7.58 7.98 6.36
N ARG A 582 -8.04 7.20 7.35
CA ARG A 582 -7.71 5.77 7.50
C ARG A 582 -8.72 4.89 6.77
N THR A 583 -9.96 4.87 7.25
CA THR A 583 -11.02 3.96 6.81
C THR A 583 -12.26 4.67 6.25
N GLY A 584 -12.16 5.97 5.95
CA GLY A 584 -13.27 6.72 5.35
C GLY A 584 -13.40 6.48 3.84
N SER A 585 -14.57 6.78 3.31
CA SER A 585 -14.87 6.76 1.88
C SER A 585 -13.91 7.65 1.09
N TYR A 586 -13.66 7.27 -0.16
CA TYR A 586 -12.78 7.99 -1.08
C TYR A 586 -13.58 8.47 -2.30
N VAL A 587 -13.61 9.78 -2.54
CA VAL A 587 -14.29 10.38 -3.70
C VAL A 587 -13.35 11.31 -4.46
N THR A 588 -13.22 11.12 -5.78
CA THR A 588 -12.49 12.08 -6.63
C THR A 588 -13.28 13.38 -6.74
N LEU A 589 -12.64 14.50 -6.46
CA LEU A 589 -13.26 15.84 -6.50
C LEU A 589 -12.87 16.62 -7.77
N LEU A 590 -11.61 16.54 -8.18
CA LEU A 590 -11.12 17.30 -9.35
C LEU A 590 -9.93 16.60 -9.99
N THR A 591 -9.97 16.52 -11.31
CA THR A 591 -8.82 16.22 -12.17
C THR A 591 -8.66 17.38 -13.15
N ASP A 592 -7.60 18.17 -13.04
CA ASP A 592 -7.34 19.32 -13.89
C ASP A 592 -5.99 19.18 -14.58
N ASP A 593 -6.00 18.53 -15.73
CA ASP A 593 -4.82 18.24 -16.54
C ASP A 593 -4.11 19.51 -17.06
N THR A 594 -4.79 20.66 -17.05
CA THR A 594 -4.23 21.94 -17.52
C THR A 594 -3.46 22.67 -16.44
N ARG A 595 -3.98 22.67 -15.21
CA ARG A 595 -3.38 23.35 -14.07
C ARG A 595 -2.57 22.41 -13.19
N HIS A 596 -2.53 21.11 -13.52
CA HIS A 596 -1.88 20.04 -12.78
C HIS A 596 -2.38 19.93 -11.34
N ILE A 597 -3.72 19.95 -11.18
CA ILE A 597 -4.39 19.80 -9.88
C ILE A 597 -5.11 18.47 -9.81
N TYR A 598 -4.82 17.71 -8.77
CA TYR A 598 -5.60 16.55 -8.38
C TYR A 598 -6.24 16.77 -7.01
N ALA A 599 -7.54 16.51 -6.88
CA ALA A 599 -8.20 16.62 -5.59
C ALA A 599 -9.13 15.43 -5.33
N PHE A 600 -9.13 14.98 -4.08
CA PHE A 600 -10.00 13.91 -3.60
C PHE A 600 -10.55 14.23 -2.22
N GLY A 601 -11.68 13.60 -1.90
CA GLY A 601 -12.32 13.69 -0.60
C GLY A 601 -12.15 12.40 0.19
N ARG A 602 -12.01 12.57 1.51
CA ARG A 602 -12.08 11.50 2.51
C ARG A 602 -13.17 11.85 3.49
N LEU A 603 -14.13 10.94 3.69
CA LEU A 603 -15.27 11.23 4.55
C LEU A 603 -15.70 9.99 5.34
N ASP A 604 -16.12 10.24 6.58
CA ASP A 604 -16.77 9.27 7.46
C ASP A 604 -17.93 9.95 8.20
N ALA A 605 -18.50 9.29 9.20
CA ALA A 605 -19.61 9.86 9.97
C ALA A 605 -19.25 11.18 10.69
N ALA A 606 -17.97 11.35 11.07
CA ALA A 606 -17.49 12.48 11.90
C ALA A 606 -16.78 13.57 11.08
N HIS A 607 -16.12 13.22 9.96
CA HIS A 607 -15.16 14.11 9.30
C HIS A 607 -15.46 14.25 7.80
N ARG A 608 -15.21 15.45 7.28
CA ARG A 608 -15.27 15.83 5.86
C ARG A 608 -13.95 16.48 5.51
N ILE A 609 -13.12 15.80 4.71
CA ILE A 609 -11.77 16.26 4.37
C ILE A 609 -11.62 16.31 2.85
N ALA A 610 -11.25 17.47 2.32
CA ALA A 610 -10.79 17.60 0.94
C ALA A 610 -9.26 17.73 0.92
N VAL A 611 -8.61 16.86 0.15
CA VAL A 611 -7.17 16.94 -0.12
C VAL A 611 -7.00 17.49 -1.52
N VAL A 612 -6.23 18.58 -1.66
CA VAL A 612 -6.01 19.25 -2.94
C VAL A 612 -4.51 19.32 -3.19
N LEU A 613 -4.06 18.76 -4.29
CA LEU A 613 -2.65 18.57 -4.64
C LEU A 613 -2.31 19.35 -5.90
N ASN A 614 -1.25 20.12 -5.86
CA ASN A 614 -0.73 20.90 -6.99
C ASN A 614 0.62 20.33 -7.45
N ASN A 615 0.63 19.69 -8.61
CA ASN A 615 1.86 19.17 -9.23
C ASN A 615 2.52 20.15 -10.23
N ALA A 616 1.96 21.34 -10.43
CA ALA A 616 2.65 22.40 -11.15
C ALA A 616 3.79 23.00 -10.32
N SER A 617 4.82 23.55 -10.97
CA SER A 617 5.91 24.28 -10.29
C SER A 617 5.49 25.63 -9.72
N ALA A 618 4.41 26.23 -10.27
CA ALA A 618 3.87 27.52 -9.84
C ALA A 618 2.67 27.33 -8.90
N THR A 619 2.39 28.36 -8.10
CA THR A 619 1.16 28.44 -7.31
C THR A 619 -0.07 28.39 -8.22
N GLN A 620 -1.04 27.55 -7.87
CA GLN A 620 -2.29 27.38 -8.59
C GLN A 620 -3.50 27.67 -7.68
N THR A 621 -4.57 28.18 -8.27
CA THR A 621 -5.86 28.31 -7.58
C THR A 621 -6.81 27.21 -8.07
N ALA A 622 -7.28 26.39 -7.15
CA ALA A 622 -8.24 25.32 -7.41
C ALA A 622 -9.62 25.66 -6.84
N THR A 623 -10.65 25.32 -7.59
CA THR A 623 -12.05 25.34 -7.09
C THR A 623 -12.56 23.90 -7.08
N VAL A 624 -12.76 23.34 -5.90
CA VAL A 624 -13.19 21.94 -5.71
C VAL A 624 -14.65 21.86 -5.28
N PRO A 625 -15.43 20.87 -5.73
CA PRO A 625 -16.85 20.70 -5.42
C PRO A 625 -17.02 20.15 -3.99
N ALA A 626 -16.97 21.04 -3.00
CA ALA A 626 -17.12 20.70 -1.58
C ALA A 626 -18.49 20.09 -1.26
N TYR A 627 -19.51 20.37 -2.10
CA TYR A 627 -20.83 19.74 -1.97
C TYR A 627 -20.75 18.20 -2.08
N GLN A 628 -19.81 17.65 -2.85
CA GLN A 628 -19.57 16.19 -2.94
C GLN A 628 -19.23 15.54 -1.59
N LEU A 629 -18.75 16.35 -0.65
CA LEU A 629 -18.46 15.93 0.73
C LEU A 629 -19.58 16.34 1.71
N SER A 630 -20.72 16.81 1.23
CA SER A 630 -21.80 17.40 2.06
C SER A 630 -21.28 18.53 2.99
N MET A 631 -20.29 19.30 2.55
CA MET A 631 -19.79 20.46 3.29
C MET A 631 -20.81 21.62 3.16
N THR A 632 -21.14 22.22 4.30
CA THR A 632 -22.23 23.20 4.38
C THR A 632 -21.77 24.59 3.91
N ASN A 633 -22.59 25.24 3.07
CA ASN A 633 -22.35 26.63 2.62
C ASN A 633 -22.19 27.59 3.81
N GLY A 634 -21.21 28.48 3.71
CA GLY A 634 -20.86 29.46 4.74
C GLY A 634 -20.01 28.91 5.88
N SER A 635 -19.90 27.59 6.04
CA SER A 635 -19.08 26.98 7.10
C SER A 635 -17.59 27.22 6.89
N PRO A 636 -16.84 27.41 7.99
CA PRO A 636 -15.39 27.47 7.94
C PRO A 636 -14.80 26.09 7.63
N VAL A 637 -13.76 26.08 6.82
CA VAL A 637 -12.95 24.91 6.50
C VAL A 637 -11.51 25.25 6.76
N THR A 638 -10.83 24.49 7.59
CA THR A 638 -9.45 24.77 8.00
C THR A 638 -8.47 23.88 7.22
N ASP A 639 -7.45 24.49 6.64
CA ASP A 639 -6.29 23.73 6.15
C ASP A 639 -5.45 23.27 7.33
N LEU A 640 -5.37 21.95 7.52
CA LEU A 640 -4.66 21.32 8.64
C LEU A 640 -3.14 21.49 8.56
N LEU A 641 -2.59 21.80 7.37
CA LEU A 641 -1.16 22.03 7.19
C LEU A 641 -0.75 23.45 7.60
N THR A 642 -1.56 24.46 7.28
CA THR A 642 -1.19 25.86 7.48
C THR A 642 -1.99 26.55 8.59
N GLY A 643 -3.16 26.00 8.96
CA GLY A 643 -4.12 26.64 9.87
C GLY A 643 -4.99 27.71 9.19
N GLN A 644 -4.80 27.97 7.90
CA GLN A 644 -5.61 28.93 7.15
C GLN A 644 -7.06 28.48 7.05
N THR A 645 -7.98 29.42 7.20
CA THR A 645 -9.43 29.14 7.13
C THR A 645 -10.01 29.65 5.82
N TYR A 646 -10.80 28.81 5.17
CA TYR A 646 -11.57 29.08 3.97
C TYR A 646 -13.07 28.99 4.28
N ARG A 647 -13.93 29.33 3.32
CA ARG A 647 -15.38 29.17 3.45
C ARG A 647 -15.96 28.50 2.22
N VAL A 648 -16.88 27.58 2.44
CA VAL A 648 -17.67 26.99 1.34
C VAL A 648 -18.61 28.06 0.78
N SER A 649 -18.57 28.25 -0.54
CA SER A 649 -19.42 29.18 -1.25
C SER A 649 -20.07 28.50 -2.46
N ASN A 650 -21.41 28.54 -2.52
CA ASN A 650 -22.18 27.90 -3.60
C ASN A 650 -21.78 26.41 -3.82
N GLY A 651 -21.56 25.66 -2.73
CA GLY A 651 -21.16 24.27 -2.77
C GLY A 651 -19.70 24.02 -3.14
N ASN A 652 -18.90 25.05 -3.31
CA ASN A 652 -17.51 24.93 -3.74
C ASN A 652 -16.54 25.51 -2.70
N LEU A 653 -15.29 25.04 -2.74
CA LEU A 653 -14.16 25.55 -1.99
C LEU A 653 -13.10 26.04 -2.97
N THR A 654 -12.68 27.32 -2.85
CA THR A 654 -11.61 27.88 -3.67
C THR A 654 -10.39 28.10 -2.80
N VAL A 655 -9.25 27.47 -3.19
CA VAL A 655 -8.00 27.48 -2.44
C VAL A 655 -6.82 27.77 -3.36
N SER A 656 -5.81 28.45 -2.83
CA SER A 656 -4.54 28.70 -3.51
C SER A 656 -3.46 27.80 -2.90
N ILE A 657 -2.75 27.03 -3.74
CA ILE A 657 -1.80 26.02 -3.31
C ILE A 657 -0.46 26.29 -4.01
N GLU A 658 0.61 26.35 -3.24
CA GLU A 658 1.96 26.49 -3.76
C GLU A 658 2.34 25.36 -4.72
N GLY A 659 3.34 25.61 -5.59
CA GLY A 659 3.85 24.61 -6.52
C GLY A 659 4.44 23.40 -5.80
N HIS A 660 4.19 22.19 -6.31
CA HIS A 660 4.59 20.90 -5.73
C HIS A 660 4.24 20.79 -4.24
N TYR A 661 3.00 21.12 -3.90
CA TYR A 661 2.50 21.06 -2.52
C TYR A 661 1.01 20.70 -2.48
N GLY A 662 0.45 20.59 -1.27
CA GLY A 662 -0.96 20.24 -1.08
C GLY A 662 -1.60 20.99 0.09
N ALA A 663 -2.95 20.91 0.17
CA ALA A 663 -3.75 21.36 1.30
C ALA A 663 -4.65 20.21 1.79
N ILE A 664 -4.84 20.14 3.10
CA ILE A 664 -5.72 19.16 3.77
C ILE A 664 -6.83 19.97 4.47
N LEU A 665 -7.97 20.05 3.84
CA LEU A 665 -9.06 20.97 4.17
C LEU A 665 -10.15 20.23 4.93
N SER A 666 -10.29 20.50 6.22
CA SER A 666 -11.26 19.85 7.13
C SER A 666 -12.38 20.79 7.56
N GLN A 667 -13.64 20.29 7.46
CA GLN A 667 -14.83 20.87 8.09
C GLN A 667 -15.18 20.08 9.34
#